data_9231b9cac24b22b9b3ffd375809392d0
#
_entry.id   9231b9cac24b22b9b3ffd375809392d0
#
_cell.length_a   1.000
_cell.length_b   1.000
_cell.length_c   1.000
_cell.angle_alpha   90.00
_cell.angle_beta   90.00
_cell.angle_gamma   90.00
#
_symmetry.space_group_name_H-M   'P 1'
#
loop_
_entity.id
_entity.type
_entity.pdbx_description
1 polymer ?
#
loop_
_entity_poly.entity_id
_entity_poly.type
_entity_poly.pdbx_seq_one_letter_code
_entity_poly.pdbx_strand_id
1 'polypeptide(L)'
;MLALLTASASAVDYTKDIKPLLKERCYACHGALKQKAGLRMDTAAAMRKGGDEGDILAADHSLLLERVTTTDKHDRMPPEGEGSMLTPEQVAKLKTWIAAGAPGPAQEKAEEDPRAHWAYQPPKSSGQSMDALLASRLAEKKLTPQPAAAPELWLRRVYLDLIGLPPTPQEIATFLRDTSPFARQRVVDHLLATPQYGERWARHFMDIWRYCDWYGLGAQLRHSQKHIWHWRDWMVESLNADKGYDQMIVQMLAADEAAPEDRENLRATGFLARSYYLFNRTTWLDETIEHTCRAFLGVTMQCVKCHDHKYDPIEQADYYRMRATFEPLHVRLDPWQGEADFEKNGLPRVYDLHLDRPTYRHVRGDEKNEDKSKALTSGIPQVLAFAAFKPSPVKLPASSSRPVLLPYVLQDHLKAADQQIAAAQKAKDMAALKTASLRLAMIQAAYAADLAKGDKGIARAAALAEARYRVAKAEEDVAKAEAAPKAKDADKKIKAAREALVSARKKSAAPGEAYTSLPASLKAQDGPEEKDNASVQSYPETSTGRRLALARWIADQRNPLTARVLVNHVWTRHFGTPIVADVGDFGLRATAPLHQNILDTLTVDFMRNGWSIKHLHRAMVLSELYGRSSSNAEADTATLASDPDNLYLWRMNPRRMESQLVRDSLLHLSGRLDGTLGGPSLDPAKAETSPRRSLYFIQNADVEHRFLAVFDNSNVLECYRRNESVVPQQALALTNSQLSRDCADALAKNLSKLDERTFVEQSFLAVLGRPPTPEERQASVEGFHALGGNLSLFLQALINHNDFVTLR
;
A
#
# COMPACT_ATOMS: atom_id res chain seq x y z
N MET A 1 41.85 40.52 51.49
CA MET A 1 41.70 39.07 51.37
C MET A 1 40.85 38.75 50.12
N LEU A 2 41.55 38.58 49.00
CA LEU A 2 40.90 38.31 47.68
C LEU A 2 40.79 36.78 47.59
N ALA A 3 39.57 36.28 47.57
CA ALA A 3 39.32 34.87 47.31
C ALA A 3 39.39 34.63 45.81
N LEU A 4 40.45 33.93 45.36
CA LEU A 4 40.51 33.38 43.99
C LEU A 4 39.47 32.27 43.83
N LEU A 5 38.39 32.52 43.14
CA LEU A 5 37.47 31.50 42.60
C LEU A 5 38.21 30.77 41.48
N THR A 6 38.83 29.64 41.77
CA THR A 6 39.31 28.69 40.76
C THR A 6 38.04 28.00 40.19
N ALA A 7 37.60 28.40 39.01
CA ALA A 7 36.66 27.65 38.23
C ALA A 7 37.29 26.28 37.91
N SER A 8 36.84 25.22 38.59
CA SER A 8 37.16 23.84 38.21
C SER A 8 36.62 23.63 36.81
N ALA A 9 37.49 23.59 35.81
CA ALA A 9 37.10 23.09 34.46
C ALA A 9 36.62 21.65 34.66
N SER A 10 35.35 21.40 34.40
CA SER A 10 34.79 20.05 34.48
C SER A 10 35.58 19.17 33.52
N ALA A 11 36.18 18.10 34.01
CA ALA A 11 36.95 17.17 33.20
C ALA A 11 36.04 16.62 32.08
N VAL A 12 36.51 16.63 30.83
CA VAL A 12 35.77 16.11 29.69
C VAL A 12 35.60 14.60 29.86
N ASP A 13 34.35 14.13 29.89
CA ASP A 13 34.00 12.70 30.04
C ASP A 13 33.89 12.04 28.67
N TYR A 14 34.66 10.95 28.45
CA TYR A 14 34.66 10.22 27.19
C TYR A 14 33.25 9.73 26.82
N THR A 15 32.53 9.12 27.76
CA THR A 15 31.24 8.50 27.50
C THR A 15 30.12 9.52 27.26
N LYS A 16 30.18 10.65 27.98
CA LYS A 16 29.14 11.70 27.92
C LYS A 16 29.38 12.76 26.86
N ASP A 17 30.65 13.14 26.63
CA ASP A 17 31.03 14.28 25.80
C ASP A 17 31.62 13.86 24.45
N ILE A 18 32.51 12.84 24.45
CA ILE A 18 33.31 12.48 23.27
C ILE A 18 32.64 11.40 22.45
N LYS A 19 32.23 10.28 23.02
CA LYS A 19 31.63 9.16 22.29
C LYS A 19 30.35 9.55 21.53
N PRO A 20 29.41 10.34 22.10
CA PRO A 20 28.27 10.84 21.34
C PRO A 20 28.67 11.73 20.16
N LEU A 21 29.68 12.59 20.33
CA LEU A 21 30.21 13.43 19.25
C LEU A 21 30.79 12.59 18.12
N LEU A 22 31.61 11.58 18.44
CA LEU A 22 32.21 10.69 17.45
C LEU A 22 31.12 9.86 16.74
N LYS A 23 30.11 9.40 17.48
CA LYS A 23 28.98 8.66 16.92
C LYS A 23 28.20 9.50 15.91
N GLU A 24 27.95 10.76 16.23
CA GLU A 24 27.22 11.70 15.36
C GLU A 24 28.02 12.07 14.11
N ARG A 25 29.35 12.26 14.23
CA ARG A 25 30.16 12.91 13.19
C ARG A 25 31.10 11.99 12.43
N CYS A 26 31.44 10.81 12.98
CA CYS A 26 32.53 9.98 12.45
C CYS A 26 32.11 8.56 12.10
N TYR A 27 31.17 7.95 12.86
CA TYR A 27 30.86 6.52 12.72
C TYR A 27 30.22 6.13 11.40
N ALA A 28 29.58 7.06 10.70
CA ALA A 28 29.03 6.80 9.37
C ALA A 28 30.12 6.31 8.37
N CYS A 29 31.38 6.76 8.57
CA CYS A 29 32.50 6.37 7.73
C CYS A 29 33.56 5.54 8.45
N HIS A 30 33.69 5.69 9.76
CA HIS A 30 34.73 5.07 10.62
C HIS A 30 34.12 4.29 11.80
N GLY A 31 32.97 3.61 11.57
CA GLY A 31 32.26 2.81 12.54
C GLY A 31 32.31 1.33 12.25
N ALA A 32 31.32 0.60 12.78
CA ALA A 32 31.24 -0.85 12.62
C ALA A 32 30.90 -1.27 11.19
N LEU A 33 30.05 -0.50 10.49
CA LEU A 33 29.61 -0.82 9.12
C LEU A 33 30.63 -0.46 8.03
N LYS A 34 31.29 0.70 8.19
CA LYS A 34 32.30 1.22 7.27
C LYS A 34 33.57 1.56 8.04
N GLN A 35 34.69 1.23 7.45
CA GLN A 35 36.03 1.49 8.01
C GLN A 35 36.91 2.11 6.92
N LYS A 36 36.57 3.35 6.50
CA LYS A 36 37.36 4.06 5.50
C LYS A 36 38.79 4.25 5.99
N ALA A 37 39.77 4.05 5.12
CA ALA A 37 41.20 4.05 5.44
C ALA A 37 41.57 3.06 6.58
N GLY A 38 40.86 1.93 6.69
CA GLY A 38 41.06 0.94 7.73
C GLY A 38 40.77 1.42 9.16
N LEU A 39 40.27 2.66 9.33
CA LEU A 39 40.07 3.30 10.63
C LEU A 39 38.71 2.98 11.25
N ARG A 40 38.72 2.60 12.53
CA ARG A 40 37.56 2.42 13.36
C ARG A 40 37.61 3.35 14.58
N MET A 41 36.51 4.09 14.86
CA MET A 41 36.48 5.14 15.88
C MET A 41 35.46 4.88 17.01
N ASP A 42 34.83 3.71 17.05
CA ASP A 42 33.78 3.38 18.00
C ASP A 42 34.30 2.96 19.41
N THR A 43 35.60 2.83 19.55
CA THR A 43 36.28 2.68 20.85
C THR A 43 37.56 3.49 20.90
N ALA A 44 37.95 3.96 22.11
CA ALA A 44 39.22 4.64 22.32
C ALA A 44 40.42 3.74 21.93
N ALA A 45 40.34 2.44 22.18
CA ALA A 45 41.37 1.49 21.80
C ALA A 45 41.51 1.33 20.27
N ALA A 46 40.39 1.32 19.55
CA ALA A 46 40.43 1.23 18.08
C ALA A 46 41.03 2.49 17.45
N MET A 47 40.73 3.68 17.97
CA MET A 47 41.31 4.93 17.49
C MET A 47 42.84 4.98 17.75
N ARG A 48 43.33 4.45 18.86
CA ARG A 48 44.80 4.32 19.13
C ARG A 48 45.46 3.28 18.22
N LYS A 49 44.72 2.18 17.92
CA LYS A 49 45.20 1.21 16.93
C LYS A 49 45.35 1.88 15.57
N GLY A 50 44.46 2.85 15.29
CA GLY A 50 44.44 3.61 14.06
C GLY A 50 43.98 2.79 12.84
N GLY A 51 44.12 3.38 11.65
CA GLY A 51 43.91 2.77 10.36
C GLY A 51 45.20 2.71 9.55
N ASP A 52 45.10 3.01 8.25
CA ASP A 52 46.24 3.01 7.31
C ASP A 52 47.34 4.01 7.72
N GLU A 53 46.95 5.10 8.39
CA GLU A 53 47.88 6.18 8.85
C GLU A 53 48.36 5.97 10.32
N GLY A 54 48.00 4.85 10.97
CA GLY A 54 48.40 4.54 12.35
C GLY A 54 47.58 5.27 13.41
N ASP A 55 48.17 5.49 14.60
CA ASP A 55 47.50 6.10 15.76
C ASP A 55 47.08 7.55 15.49
N ILE A 56 45.75 7.79 15.51
CA ILE A 56 45.18 9.11 15.23
C ILE A 56 45.09 10.01 16.47
N LEU A 57 45.44 9.50 17.66
CA LEU A 57 45.31 10.17 18.96
C LEU A 57 46.67 10.51 19.57
N ALA A 58 47.79 10.35 18.85
CA ALA A 58 49.11 10.63 19.33
C ALA A 58 49.18 12.06 19.93
N ALA A 59 49.73 12.16 21.18
CA ALA A 59 49.65 13.40 21.97
C ALA A 59 50.50 14.55 21.39
N ASP A 60 51.55 14.23 20.69
CA ASP A 60 52.48 15.19 20.02
C ASP A 60 52.01 15.64 18.64
N HIS A 61 51.24 14.76 17.94
CA HIS A 61 50.69 15.03 16.62
C HIS A 61 49.39 14.25 16.37
N SER A 62 48.25 14.79 16.83
CA SER A 62 47.00 14.12 16.63
C SER A 62 46.41 14.34 15.23
N LEU A 63 46.47 13.30 14.41
CA LEU A 63 45.87 13.32 13.07
C LEU A 63 44.37 13.62 13.12
N LEU A 64 43.66 13.15 14.16
CA LEU A 64 42.26 13.47 14.36
C LEU A 64 42.01 14.98 14.46
N LEU A 65 42.81 15.68 15.29
CA LEU A 65 42.67 17.12 15.43
C LEU A 65 43.05 17.88 14.15
N GLU A 66 44.09 17.45 13.47
CA GLU A 66 44.47 18.02 12.19
C GLU A 66 43.32 17.94 11.18
N ARG A 67 42.73 16.75 11.00
CA ARG A 67 41.65 16.51 10.04
C ARG A 67 40.35 17.24 10.37
N VAL A 68 40.01 17.43 11.66
CA VAL A 68 38.75 18.12 12.05
C VAL A 68 38.93 19.66 12.12
N THR A 69 40.14 20.18 12.05
CA THR A 69 40.43 21.65 12.11
C THR A 69 40.90 22.24 10.77
N THR A 70 41.43 21.42 9.87
CA THR A 70 41.87 21.91 8.56
C THR A 70 40.67 22.42 7.72
N THR A 71 40.97 23.51 6.98
CA THR A 71 40.02 24.07 6.01
C THR A 71 40.23 23.55 4.59
N ASP A 72 41.30 22.73 4.39
CA ASP A 72 41.50 22.08 3.09
C ASP A 72 40.38 21.11 2.80
N LYS A 73 39.73 21.29 1.66
CA LYS A 73 38.54 20.54 1.25
C LYS A 73 38.79 19.03 1.04
N HIS A 74 40.04 18.67 0.69
CA HIS A 74 40.43 17.27 0.44
C HIS A 74 40.81 16.53 1.71
N ASP A 75 41.31 17.26 2.69
CA ASP A 75 41.84 16.67 3.93
C ASP A 75 40.92 16.79 5.13
N ARG A 76 39.94 17.69 5.10
CA ARG A 76 39.05 17.92 6.27
C ARG A 76 38.15 16.74 6.55
N MET A 77 37.85 16.54 7.86
CA MET A 77 36.83 15.59 8.34
C MET A 77 35.76 16.30 9.17
N PRO A 78 34.46 16.03 8.95
CA PRO A 78 33.91 15.27 7.84
C PRO A 78 34.21 15.92 6.48
N PRO A 79 34.26 15.10 5.39
CA PRO A 79 34.50 15.64 4.03
C PRO A 79 33.43 16.67 3.60
N GLU A 80 33.81 17.57 2.69
CA GLU A 80 32.86 18.56 2.14
C GLU A 80 31.68 17.80 1.45
N GLY A 81 30.44 18.19 1.78
CA GLY A 81 29.24 17.54 1.30
C GLY A 81 28.78 16.29 2.08
N GLU A 82 29.61 15.72 2.94
CA GLU A 82 29.25 14.56 3.80
C GLU A 82 28.94 14.98 5.26
N GLY A 83 29.30 16.20 5.65
CA GLY A 83 28.99 16.75 6.97
C GLY A 83 29.53 18.15 7.21
N SER A 84 28.92 18.88 8.14
CA SER A 84 29.46 20.18 8.59
C SER A 84 30.73 19.99 9.42
N MET A 85 31.64 20.98 9.39
CA MET A 85 32.82 21.03 10.29
C MET A 85 32.35 21.00 11.75
N LEU A 86 33.21 20.48 12.61
CA LEU A 86 33.01 20.55 14.05
C LEU A 86 32.98 21.99 14.55
N THR A 87 32.15 22.30 15.53
CA THR A 87 32.14 23.63 16.14
C THR A 87 33.42 23.84 16.97
N PRO A 88 33.82 25.10 17.21
CA PRO A 88 34.99 25.39 18.07
C PRO A 88 34.88 24.70 19.45
N GLU A 89 33.70 24.60 20.03
CA GLU A 89 33.46 23.93 21.32
C GLU A 89 33.64 22.42 21.21
N GLN A 90 33.19 21.79 20.12
CA GLN A 90 33.41 20.35 19.87
C GLN A 90 34.89 20.05 19.69
N VAL A 91 35.60 20.89 18.96
CA VAL A 91 37.08 20.80 18.79
C VAL A 91 37.78 20.98 20.13
N ALA A 92 37.37 21.93 20.97
CA ALA A 92 37.97 22.18 22.31
C ALA A 92 37.78 20.94 23.22
N LYS A 93 36.59 20.28 23.17
CA LYS A 93 36.38 19.04 23.91
C LYS A 93 37.32 17.91 23.46
N LEU A 94 37.48 17.72 22.13
CA LEU A 94 38.41 16.73 21.58
C LEU A 94 39.88 17.04 22.03
N LYS A 95 40.33 18.30 21.94
CA LYS A 95 41.66 18.73 22.35
C LYS A 95 41.92 18.42 23.84
N THR A 96 40.98 18.78 24.69
CA THR A 96 41.07 18.52 26.14
C THR A 96 41.15 17.02 26.45
N TRP A 97 40.34 16.22 25.80
CA TRP A 97 40.31 14.77 25.95
C TRP A 97 41.61 14.10 25.46
N ILE A 98 42.11 14.49 24.28
CA ILE A 98 43.38 13.96 23.75
C ILE A 98 44.57 14.39 24.62
N ALA A 99 44.64 15.65 25.06
CA ALA A 99 45.69 16.16 25.97
C ALA A 99 45.68 15.39 27.32
N ALA A 100 44.55 14.87 27.78
CA ALA A 100 44.44 14.00 28.96
C ALA A 100 44.86 12.54 28.67
N GLY A 101 45.44 12.24 27.52
CA GLY A 101 45.81 10.88 27.09
C GLY A 101 44.66 10.07 26.49
N ALA A 102 43.60 10.74 26.05
CA ALA A 102 42.42 10.13 25.41
C ALA A 102 41.85 8.94 26.23
N PRO A 103 41.53 9.09 27.53
CA PRO A 103 41.07 7.98 28.35
C PRO A 103 39.75 7.44 27.85
N GLY A 104 39.58 6.11 27.87
CA GLY A 104 38.34 5.39 27.60
C GLY A 104 38.18 4.20 28.56
N PRO A 105 36.98 3.61 28.67
CA PRO A 105 36.73 2.45 29.51
C PRO A 105 37.67 1.28 29.16
N ALA A 106 38.30 0.65 30.16
CA ALA A 106 39.23 -0.46 29.92
C ALA A 106 38.58 -1.69 29.24
N GLN A 107 37.27 -1.88 29.40
CA GLN A 107 36.49 -2.97 28.80
C GLN A 107 35.45 -2.44 27.82
N GLU A 108 35.79 -1.38 27.06
CA GLU A 108 34.90 -0.84 26.05
C GLU A 108 34.68 -1.87 24.96
N LYS A 109 33.42 -2.24 24.75
CA LYS A 109 33.06 -3.13 23.64
C LYS A 109 32.88 -2.30 22.35
N ALA A 110 33.51 -2.77 21.30
CA ALA A 110 33.26 -2.26 19.96
C ALA A 110 31.80 -2.45 19.56
N GLU A 111 31.25 -1.52 18.79
CA GLU A 111 29.91 -1.70 18.21
C GLU A 111 29.89 -2.95 17.31
N GLU A 112 28.84 -3.74 17.42
CA GLU A 112 28.64 -4.88 16.52
C GLU A 112 28.38 -4.38 15.10
N ASP A 113 28.77 -5.17 14.10
CA ASP A 113 28.44 -4.84 12.72
C ASP A 113 26.92 -4.81 12.57
N PRO A 114 26.31 -3.66 12.18
CA PRO A 114 24.85 -3.58 12.03
C PRO A 114 24.29 -4.64 11.09
N ARG A 115 25.08 -5.17 10.16
CA ARG A 115 24.69 -6.28 9.29
C ARG A 115 24.49 -7.59 10.05
N ALA A 116 25.07 -7.73 11.27
CA ALA A 116 24.82 -8.88 12.13
C ALA A 116 23.42 -8.87 12.77
N HIS A 117 22.69 -7.77 12.66
CA HIS A 117 21.30 -7.70 13.12
C HIS A 117 20.46 -8.85 12.56
N TRP A 118 19.66 -9.47 13.43
CA TRP A 118 18.93 -10.70 13.09
C TRP A 118 18.07 -10.58 11.79
N ALA A 119 17.44 -9.41 11.59
CA ALA A 119 16.58 -9.20 10.45
C ALA A 119 17.35 -9.04 9.12
N TYR A 120 18.60 -8.61 9.17
CA TYR A 120 19.46 -8.46 7.99
C TYR A 120 20.20 -9.76 7.62
N GLN A 121 20.07 -10.81 8.47
CA GLN A 121 20.60 -12.12 8.16
C GLN A 121 19.62 -12.96 7.35
N PRO A 122 20.09 -13.81 6.43
CA PRO A 122 19.22 -14.72 5.68
C PRO A 122 18.34 -15.55 6.63
N PRO A 123 17.05 -15.73 6.34
CA PRO A 123 16.18 -16.58 7.15
C PRO A 123 16.64 -18.04 7.09
N LYS A 124 16.58 -18.73 8.23
CA LYS A 124 17.04 -20.12 8.36
C LYS A 124 15.90 -21.01 8.83
N SER A 125 15.50 -21.98 8.02
CA SER A 125 14.59 -23.02 8.45
C SER A 125 15.32 -24.09 9.26
N SER A 126 14.75 -24.49 10.38
CA SER A 126 15.22 -25.62 11.18
C SER A 126 14.89 -26.98 10.56
N GLY A 127 14.07 -27.02 9.51
CA GLY A 127 13.53 -28.25 8.94
C GLY A 127 12.35 -28.85 9.73
N GLN A 128 11.98 -28.25 10.87
CA GLN A 128 10.83 -28.65 11.68
C GLN A 128 9.57 -27.91 11.24
N SER A 129 8.40 -28.52 11.48
CA SER A 129 7.14 -27.81 11.27
C SER A 129 6.92 -26.70 12.33
N MET A 130 6.05 -25.76 12.02
CA MET A 130 5.63 -24.72 12.95
C MET A 130 5.11 -25.31 14.27
N ASP A 131 4.30 -26.35 14.20
CA ASP A 131 3.73 -27.01 15.38
C ASP A 131 4.81 -27.70 16.24
N ALA A 132 5.79 -28.37 15.61
CA ALA A 132 6.91 -28.99 16.32
C ALA A 132 7.77 -27.95 17.04
N LEU A 133 8.05 -26.81 16.40
CA LEU A 133 8.79 -25.69 17.02
C LEU A 133 8.05 -25.11 18.21
N LEU A 134 6.73 -24.95 18.09
CA LEU A 134 5.90 -24.45 19.17
C LEU A 134 5.79 -25.43 20.33
N ALA A 135 5.54 -26.72 20.04
CA ALA A 135 5.48 -27.78 21.03
C ALA A 135 6.78 -27.88 21.86
N SER A 136 7.93 -27.81 21.19
CA SER A 136 9.25 -27.80 21.85
C SER A 136 9.38 -26.60 22.79
N ARG A 137 8.95 -25.41 22.36
CA ARG A 137 9.02 -24.20 23.17
C ARG A 137 8.09 -24.26 24.41
N LEU A 138 6.88 -24.75 24.23
CA LEU A 138 5.92 -24.93 25.33
C LEU A 138 6.45 -25.93 26.35
N ALA A 139 7.03 -27.05 25.91
CA ALA A 139 7.65 -28.06 26.77
C ALA A 139 8.85 -27.47 27.55
N GLU A 140 9.73 -26.70 26.91
CA GLU A 140 10.84 -25.99 27.57
C GLU A 140 10.36 -25.09 28.71
N LYS A 141 9.24 -24.39 28.49
CA LYS A 141 8.64 -23.48 29.46
C LYS A 141 7.67 -24.16 30.43
N LYS A 142 7.42 -25.46 30.27
CA LYS A 142 6.45 -26.24 31.05
C LYS A 142 5.03 -25.68 31.00
N LEU A 143 4.65 -25.17 29.82
CA LEU A 143 3.33 -24.63 29.56
C LEU A 143 2.45 -25.69 28.90
N THR A 144 1.23 -25.82 29.37
CA THR A 144 0.24 -26.77 28.83
C THR A 144 -0.58 -26.09 27.74
N PRO A 145 -0.56 -26.60 26.50
CA PRO A 145 -1.38 -26.02 25.43
C PRO A 145 -2.87 -26.27 25.67
N GLN A 146 -3.70 -25.30 25.27
CA GLN A 146 -5.15 -25.49 25.27
C GLN A 146 -5.58 -26.58 24.27
N PRO A 147 -6.65 -27.33 24.57
CA PRO A 147 -7.22 -28.30 23.65
C PRO A 147 -7.72 -27.63 22.36
N ALA A 148 -8.06 -28.46 21.36
CA ALA A 148 -8.68 -27.98 20.15
C ALA A 148 -10.02 -27.27 20.44
N ALA A 149 -10.27 -26.17 19.74
CA ALA A 149 -11.56 -25.50 19.74
C ALA A 149 -12.67 -26.43 19.22
N ALA A 150 -13.90 -26.19 19.62
CA ALA A 150 -15.06 -26.85 19.05
C ALA A 150 -15.05 -26.69 17.50
N PRO A 151 -15.40 -27.76 16.76
CA PRO A 151 -15.29 -27.77 15.31
C PRO A 151 -15.99 -26.60 14.62
N GLU A 152 -17.17 -26.20 15.10
CA GLU A 152 -17.94 -25.07 14.57
C GLU A 152 -17.25 -23.71 14.82
N LEU A 153 -16.56 -23.54 15.96
CA LEU A 153 -15.80 -22.32 16.24
C LEU A 153 -14.56 -22.23 15.33
N TRP A 154 -13.86 -23.35 15.10
CA TRP A 154 -12.78 -23.40 14.11
C TRP A 154 -13.31 -23.08 12.71
N LEU A 155 -14.45 -23.63 12.32
CA LEU A 155 -15.06 -23.39 11.02
C LEU A 155 -15.40 -21.90 10.84
N ARG A 156 -16.07 -21.29 11.84
CA ARG A 156 -16.38 -19.85 11.81
C ARG A 156 -15.12 -19.00 11.69
N ARG A 157 -14.08 -19.34 12.45
CA ARG A 157 -12.79 -18.64 12.41
C ARG A 157 -12.18 -18.67 11.01
N VAL A 158 -12.06 -19.82 10.39
CA VAL A 158 -11.42 -19.96 9.08
C VAL A 158 -12.24 -19.32 7.96
N TYR A 159 -13.57 -19.36 8.01
CA TYR A 159 -14.45 -18.67 7.07
C TYR A 159 -14.24 -17.14 7.14
N LEU A 160 -14.30 -16.56 8.33
CA LEU A 160 -14.10 -15.13 8.53
C LEU A 160 -12.67 -14.69 8.15
N ASP A 161 -11.66 -15.50 8.41
CA ASP A 161 -10.27 -15.18 8.07
C ASP A 161 -9.98 -15.29 6.58
N LEU A 162 -10.47 -16.35 5.91
CA LEU A 162 -10.11 -16.58 4.51
C LEU A 162 -11.02 -15.85 3.54
N ILE A 163 -12.31 -15.74 3.81
CA ILE A 163 -13.27 -15.14 2.86
C ILE A 163 -14.04 -13.93 3.44
N GLY A 164 -13.89 -13.66 4.74
CA GLY A 164 -14.53 -12.53 5.41
C GLY A 164 -16.04 -12.61 5.55
N LEU A 165 -16.61 -13.81 5.47
CA LEU A 165 -18.04 -14.09 5.63
C LEU A 165 -18.20 -15.28 6.57
N PRO A 166 -19.23 -15.32 7.45
CA PRO A 166 -19.46 -16.46 8.32
C PRO A 166 -20.02 -17.64 7.54
N PRO A 167 -19.82 -18.89 8.01
CA PRO A 167 -20.46 -20.05 7.42
C PRO A 167 -21.97 -20.03 7.66
N THR A 168 -22.73 -20.55 6.71
CA THR A 168 -24.17 -20.78 6.85
C THR A 168 -24.46 -21.99 7.77
N PRO A 169 -25.63 -22.08 8.38
CA PRO A 169 -26.01 -23.26 9.16
C PRO A 169 -25.87 -24.58 8.38
N GLN A 170 -26.14 -24.57 7.08
CA GLN A 170 -25.99 -25.74 6.21
C GLN A 170 -24.50 -26.15 6.04
N GLU A 171 -23.60 -25.20 5.88
CA GLU A 171 -22.15 -25.47 5.78
C GLU A 171 -21.63 -26.01 7.12
N ILE A 172 -22.08 -25.46 8.26
CA ILE A 172 -21.75 -25.96 9.59
C ILE A 172 -22.19 -27.41 9.71
N ALA A 173 -23.46 -27.72 9.39
CA ALA A 173 -23.99 -29.07 9.48
C ALA A 173 -23.26 -30.04 8.53
N THR A 174 -22.85 -29.60 7.36
CA THR A 174 -22.08 -30.42 6.41
C THR A 174 -20.70 -30.74 6.94
N PHE A 175 -20.01 -29.75 7.49
CA PHE A 175 -18.68 -29.93 8.08
C PHE A 175 -18.72 -30.88 9.30
N LEU A 176 -19.70 -30.71 10.20
CA LEU A 176 -19.83 -31.55 11.42
C LEU A 176 -20.14 -33.02 11.09
N ARG A 177 -20.74 -33.31 9.94
CA ARG A 177 -20.97 -34.69 9.47
C ARG A 177 -19.74 -35.33 8.84
N ASP A 178 -18.77 -34.53 8.45
CA ASP A 178 -17.54 -35.01 7.81
C ASP A 178 -16.53 -35.45 8.88
N THR A 179 -16.49 -36.73 9.21
CA THR A 179 -15.55 -37.32 10.18
C THR A 179 -14.18 -37.69 9.61
N SER A 180 -13.93 -37.37 8.34
CA SER A 180 -12.63 -37.63 7.69
C SER A 180 -11.49 -36.83 8.32
N PRO A 181 -10.29 -37.39 8.46
CA PRO A 181 -9.10 -36.64 8.93
C PRO A 181 -8.74 -35.47 8.01
N PHE A 182 -9.25 -35.45 6.78
CA PHE A 182 -9.01 -34.38 5.80
C PHE A 182 -10.14 -33.34 5.74
N ALA A 183 -11.14 -33.38 6.65
CA ALA A 183 -12.28 -32.47 6.64
C ALA A 183 -11.86 -30.98 6.68
N ARG A 184 -10.95 -30.62 7.60
CA ARG A 184 -10.43 -29.25 7.71
C ARG A 184 -9.68 -28.82 6.44
N GLN A 185 -8.89 -29.71 5.87
CA GLN A 185 -8.11 -29.45 4.66
C GLN A 185 -9.04 -29.15 3.48
N ARG A 186 -10.12 -29.95 3.28
CA ARG A 186 -11.11 -29.72 2.22
C ARG A 186 -11.80 -28.36 2.36
N VAL A 187 -12.14 -27.97 3.58
CA VAL A 187 -12.73 -26.65 3.85
C VAL A 187 -11.76 -25.55 3.45
N VAL A 188 -10.51 -25.61 3.89
CA VAL A 188 -9.48 -24.60 3.58
C VAL A 188 -9.25 -24.51 2.07
N ASP A 189 -9.10 -25.66 1.39
CA ASP A 189 -8.87 -25.71 -0.06
C ASP A 189 -10.07 -25.12 -0.82
N HIS A 190 -11.30 -25.42 -0.37
CA HIS A 190 -12.51 -24.85 -0.92
C HIS A 190 -12.54 -23.32 -0.76
N LEU A 191 -12.31 -22.80 0.44
CA LEU A 191 -12.35 -21.35 0.72
C LEU A 191 -11.28 -20.60 -0.07
N LEU A 192 -10.05 -21.14 -0.17
CA LEU A 192 -8.98 -20.54 -0.95
C LEU A 192 -9.25 -20.54 -2.47
N ALA A 193 -10.17 -21.41 -2.95
CA ALA A 193 -10.59 -21.43 -4.35
C ALA A 193 -11.75 -20.50 -4.66
N THR A 194 -12.44 -19.92 -3.65
CA THR A 194 -13.58 -19.02 -3.87
C THR A 194 -13.13 -17.61 -4.23
N PRO A 195 -13.87 -16.86 -5.06
CA PRO A 195 -13.53 -15.47 -5.39
C PRO A 195 -13.50 -14.53 -4.19
N GLN A 196 -14.25 -14.83 -3.15
CA GLN A 196 -14.33 -14.05 -1.91
C GLN A 196 -13.01 -14.03 -1.13
N TYR A 197 -12.13 -15.03 -1.35
CA TYR A 197 -10.78 -15.03 -0.81
C TYR A 197 -9.99 -13.80 -1.26
N GLY A 198 -9.97 -13.53 -2.58
CA GLY A 198 -9.28 -12.35 -3.11
C GLY A 198 -9.86 -11.05 -2.58
N GLU A 199 -11.19 -10.93 -2.43
CA GLU A 199 -11.83 -9.73 -1.86
C GLU A 199 -11.41 -9.51 -0.39
N ARG A 200 -11.41 -10.58 0.41
CA ARG A 200 -11.01 -10.51 1.82
C ARG A 200 -9.55 -10.08 1.96
N TRP A 201 -8.66 -10.76 1.25
CA TRP A 201 -7.23 -10.52 1.41
C TRP A 201 -6.75 -9.27 0.68
N ALA A 202 -7.38 -8.87 -0.44
CA ALA A 202 -7.13 -7.57 -1.04
C ALA A 202 -7.43 -6.44 -0.04
N ARG A 203 -8.49 -6.55 0.78
CA ARG A 203 -8.77 -5.54 1.81
C ARG A 203 -7.62 -5.40 2.83
N HIS A 204 -7.00 -6.52 3.23
CA HIS A 204 -5.81 -6.46 4.09
C HIS A 204 -4.60 -5.85 3.38
N PHE A 205 -4.38 -6.19 2.10
CA PHE A 205 -3.30 -5.62 1.31
C PHE A 205 -3.53 -4.14 0.99
N MET A 206 -4.78 -3.70 0.86
CA MET A 206 -5.10 -2.27 0.76
C MET A 206 -4.60 -1.48 1.98
N ASP A 207 -4.64 -2.05 3.18
CA ASP A 207 -4.06 -1.44 4.38
C ASP A 207 -2.53 -1.42 4.32
N ILE A 208 -1.88 -2.55 3.98
CA ILE A 208 -0.42 -2.68 3.91
C ILE A 208 0.17 -1.78 2.82
N TRP A 209 -0.47 -1.73 1.64
CA TRP A 209 -0.01 -0.94 0.50
C TRP A 209 -0.65 0.43 0.43
N ARG A 210 -1.43 0.81 1.45
CA ARG A 210 -2.06 2.12 1.60
C ARG A 210 -2.87 2.53 0.38
N TYR A 211 -3.81 1.68 -0.03
CA TYR A 211 -4.76 1.99 -1.09
C TYR A 211 -5.58 3.23 -0.72
N CYS A 212 -5.70 4.13 -1.68
CA CYS A 212 -6.52 5.33 -1.56
C CYS A 212 -7.08 5.66 -2.95
N ASP A 213 -8.39 5.93 -3.05
CA ASP A 213 -9.02 6.34 -4.31
C ASP A 213 -8.52 7.74 -4.74
N TRP A 214 -8.26 8.61 -3.78
CA TRP A 214 -7.51 9.85 -3.96
C TRP A 214 -6.91 10.32 -2.64
N TYR A 215 -5.88 11.13 -2.76
CA TYR A 215 -5.23 11.78 -1.64
C TYR A 215 -5.48 13.29 -1.70
N GLY A 216 -5.83 13.92 -0.56
CA GLY A 216 -6.20 15.32 -0.46
C GLY A 216 -7.71 15.55 -0.61
N LEU A 217 -8.12 16.79 -0.84
CA LEU A 217 -9.53 17.15 -0.94
C LEU A 217 -10.17 16.62 -2.22
N GLY A 218 -11.37 16.04 -2.13
CA GLY A 218 -12.09 15.44 -3.26
C GLY A 218 -12.29 16.41 -4.44
N ALA A 219 -12.38 17.72 -4.17
CA ALA A 219 -12.43 18.75 -5.20
C ALA A 219 -11.14 18.88 -6.04
N GLN A 220 -10.03 18.29 -5.56
CA GLN A 220 -8.74 18.28 -6.25
C GLN A 220 -8.45 16.94 -6.93
N LEU A 221 -9.45 16.07 -7.03
CA LEU A 221 -9.32 14.78 -7.71
C LEU A 221 -8.93 14.99 -9.17
N ARG A 222 -7.82 14.36 -9.56
CA ARG A 222 -7.28 14.44 -10.93
C ARG A 222 -7.67 13.24 -11.76
N HIS A 223 -7.58 13.40 -13.07
CA HIS A 223 -7.79 12.31 -14.01
C HIS A 223 -6.87 11.13 -13.74
N SER A 224 -5.60 11.37 -13.39
CA SER A 224 -4.62 10.34 -13.04
C SER A 224 -4.99 9.48 -11.82
N GLN A 225 -6.00 9.86 -11.05
CA GLN A 225 -6.48 9.13 -9.87
C GLN A 225 -7.93 8.66 -9.99
N LYS A 226 -8.70 9.15 -10.98
CA LYS A 226 -10.14 8.86 -11.11
C LYS A 226 -10.49 7.38 -11.14
N HIS A 227 -9.64 6.55 -11.69
CA HIS A 227 -9.92 5.13 -11.89
C HIS A 227 -8.93 4.23 -11.18
N ILE A 228 -8.39 4.66 -10.02
CA ILE A 228 -7.41 3.88 -9.24
C ILE A 228 -7.99 2.52 -8.77
N TRP A 229 -9.31 2.37 -8.76
CA TRP A 229 -9.99 1.11 -8.47
C TRP A 229 -9.56 -0.06 -9.38
N HIS A 230 -9.01 0.19 -10.56
CA HIS A 230 -8.38 -0.83 -11.38
C HIS A 230 -7.24 -1.55 -10.66
N TRP A 231 -6.48 -0.85 -9.81
CA TRP A 231 -5.45 -1.47 -9.00
C TRP A 231 -6.05 -2.33 -7.87
N ARG A 232 -7.15 -1.90 -7.21
CA ARG A 232 -7.87 -2.73 -6.24
C ARG A 232 -8.34 -4.04 -6.89
N ASP A 233 -8.95 -3.95 -8.07
CA ASP A 233 -9.47 -5.13 -8.78
C ASP A 233 -8.32 -6.06 -9.19
N TRP A 234 -7.19 -5.51 -9.65
CA TRP A 234 -5.98 -6.28 -9.91
C TRP A 234 -5.47 -7.01 -8.66
N MET A 235 -5.53 -6.41 -7.46
CA MET A 235 -5.17 -7.09 -6.20
C MET A 235 -6.07 -8.30 -5.95
N VAL A 236 -7.39 -8.13 -6.07
CA VAL A 236 -8.37 -9.23 -5.90
C VAL A 236 -8.09 -10.39 -6.87
N GLU A 237 -7.91 -10.07 -8.13
CA GLU A 237 -7.67 -11.05 -9.19
C GLU A 237 -6.32 -11.76 -9.03
N SER A 238 -5.26 -11.03 -8.69
CA SER A 238 -3.92 -11.59 -8.47
C SER A 238 -3.89 -12.56 -7.29
N LEU A 239 -4.59 -12.23 -6.19
CA LEU A 239 -4.72 -13.11 -5.03
C LEU A 239 -5.56 -14.35 -5.35
N ASN A 240 -6.67 -14.20 -6.09
CA ASN A 240 -7.48 -15.34 -6.53
C ASN A 240 -6.71 -16.29 -7.46
N ALA A 241 -5.86 -15.74 -8.32
CA ALA A 241 -4.98 -16.51 -9.19
C ALA A 241 -3.73 -17.09 -8.48
N ASP A 242 -3.56 -16.83 -7.19
CA ASP A 242 -2.36 -17.19 -6.41
C ASP A 242 -1.05 -16.74 -7.07
N LYS A 243 -1.05 -15.52 -7.62
CA LYS A 243 0.15 -14.93 -8.23
C LYS A 243 1.25 -14.80 -7.18
N GLY A 244 2.49 -15.22 -7.54
CA GLY A 244 3.62 -15.11 -6.63
C GLY A 244 3.82 -13.66 -6.14
N TYR A 245 4.04 -13.51 -4.85
CA TYR A 245 4.20 -12.18 -4.23
C TYR A 245 5.39 -11.40 -4.79
N ASP A 246 6.48 -12.10 -5.16
CA ASP A 246 7.63 -11.56 -5.88
C ASP A 246 7.22 -10.93 -7.22
N GLN A 247 6.36 -11.60 -7.98
CA GLN A 247 5.82 -11.08 -9.24
C GLN A 247 4.90 -9.87 -9.00
N MET A 248 4.08 -9.91 -7.93
CA MET A 248 3.23 -8.79 -7.57
C MET A 248 4.05 -7.53 -7.25
N ILE A 249 5.18 -7.67 -6.54
CA ILE A 249 6.10 -6.56 -6.25
C ILE A 249 6.65 -5.96 -7.55
N VAL A 250 7.14 -6.83 -8.47
CA VAL A 250 7.69 -6.36 -9.75
C VAL A 250 6.63 -5.61 -10.56
N GLN A 251 5.41 -6.11 -10.59
CA GLN A 251 4.30 -5.47 -11.32
C GLN A 251 3.87 -4.15 -10.68
N MET A 252 3.80 -4.04 -9.36
CA MET A 252 3.44 -2.79 -8.67
C MET A 252 4.47 -1.68 -8.87
N LEU A 253 5.76 -2.02 -8.91
CA LEU A 253 6.82 -1.02 -9.02
C LEU A 253 7.25 -0.73 -10.47
N ALA A 254 7.08 -1.69 -11.38
CA ALA A 254 7.70 -1.61 -12.70
C ALA A 254 7.01 -2.46 -13.79
N ALA A 255 5.68 -2.66 -13.75
CA ALA A 255 4.99 -3.41 -14.82
C ALA A 255 5.20 -2.76 -16.20
N ASP A 256 5.26 -1.43 -16.25
CA ASP A 256 5.49 -0.65 -17.47
C ASP A 256 6.90 -0.81 -18.04
N GLU A 257 7.86 -1.26 -17.25
CA GLU A 257 9.23 -1.61 -17.67
C GLU A 257 9.37 -3.12 -17.95
N ALA A 258 8.70 -3.96 -17.14
CA ALA A 258 8.84 -5.42 -17.21
C ALA A 258 8.00 -6.05 -18.35
N ALA A 259 6.78 -5.55 -18.55
CA ALA A 259 5.81 -6.07 -19.52
C ALA A 259 4.89 -4.94 -20.01
N PRO A 260 5.41 -3.98 -20.77
CA PRO A 260 4.71 -2.73 -21.13
C PRO A 260 3.45 -2.90 -21.97
N GLU A 261 3.21 -4.07 -22.57
CA GLU A 261 2.02 -4.40 -23.37
C GLU A 261 0.99 -5.24 -22.57
N ASP A 262 1.35 -5.71 -21.38
CA ASP A 262 0.46 -6.46 -20.49
C ASP A 262 -0.46 -5.51 -19.73
N ARG A 263 -1.54 -5.09 -20.40
CA ARG A 263 -2.51 -4.13 -19.87
C ARG A 263 -3.09 -4.55 -18.52
N GLU A 264 -3.34 -5.85 -18.34
CA GLU A 264 -3.93 -6.35 -17.09
C GLU A 264 -2.99 -6.15 -15.91
N ASN A 265 -1.70 -6.36 -16.11
CA ASN A 265 -0.70 -6.15 -15.06
C ASN A 265 -0.20 -4.70 -14.96
N LEU A 266 -0.40 -3.85 -15.99
CA LEU A 266 -0.14 -2.41 -15.87
C LEU A 266 -1.02 -1.74 -14.79
N ARG A 267 -2.20 -2.29 -14.47
CA ARG A 267 -3.07 -1.86 -13.36
C ARG A 267 -2.33 -1.85 -12.00
N ALA A 268 -1.37 -2.73 -11.84
CA ALA A 268 -0.56 -2.83 -10.62
C ALA A 268 0.19 -1.53 -10.29
N THR A 269 0.59 -0.75 -11.32
CA THR A 269 1.31 0.51 -11.11
C THR A 269 0.47 1.60 -10.44
N GLY A 270 -0.81 1.36 -10.22
CA GLY A 270 -1.66 2.13 -9.32
C GLY A 270 -1.06 2.29 -7.92
N PHE A 271 -0.22 1.34 -7.47
CA PHE A 271 0.57 1.46 -6.24
C PHE A 271 1.40 2.75 -6.20
N LEU A 272 2.03 3.14 -7.29
CA LEU A 272 2.82 4.36 -7.39
C LEU A 272 1.95 5.59 -7.71
N ALA A 273 0.86 5.42 -8.46
CA ALA A 273 0.00 6.52 -8.88
C ALA A 273 -0.95 7.04 -7.78
N ARG A 274 -1.29 6.20 -6.76
CA ARG A 274 -2.34 6.46 -5.76
C ARG A 274 -2.22 7.75 -4.97
N SER A 275 -1.01 8.21 -4.72
CA SER A 275 -0.73 9.37 -3.86
C SER A 275 -0.11 10.53 -4.63
N TYR A 276 -0.42 10.65 -5.92
CA TYR A 276 0.13 11.72 -6.75
C TYR A 276 -0.39 13.10 -6.31
N TYR A 277 0.50 13.95 -5.78
CA TYR A 277 0.16 15.28 -5.28
C TYR A 277 0.22 16.34 -6.37
N LEU A 278 -0.79 17.22 -6.40
CA LEU A 278 -0.81 18.39 -7.27
C LEU A 278 0.26 19.40 -6.82
N PHE A 279 1.12 19.79 -7.75
CA PHE A 279 2.17 20.79 -7.54
C PHE A 279 3.16 20.49 -6.42
N ASN A 280 3.13 19.30 -5.82
CA ASN A 280 4.12 18.88 -4.83
C ASN A 280 4.70 17.51 -5.16
N ARG A 281 5.55 17.48 -6.16
CA ARG A 281 6.28 16.30 -6.59
C ARG A 281 7.13 15.70 -5.47
N THR A 282 7.76 16.56 -4.64
CA THR A 282 8.63 16.10 -3.55
C THR A 282 7.84 15.27 -2.55
N THR A 283 6.68 15.74 -2.11
CA THR A 283 5.82 14.98 -1.19
C THR A 283 5.41 13.64 -1.80
N TRP A 284 5.03 13.60 -3.08
CA TRP A 284 4.69 12.35 -3.74
C TRP A 284 5.84 11.33 -3.79
N LEU A 285 7.06 11.80 -4.11
CA LEU A 285 8.25 10.93 -4.12
C LEU A 285 8.64 10.47 -2.72
N ASP A 286 8.54 11.35 -1.72
CA ASP A 286 8.80 11.03 -0.32
C ASP A 286 7.85 9.92 0.18
N GLU A 287 6.56 10.05 -0.09
CA GLU A 287 5.55 9.03 0.21
C GLU A 287 5.81 7.71 -0.54
N THR A 288 6.22 7.81 -1.81
CA THR A 288 6.55 6.63 -2.62
C THR A 288 7.72 5.84 -2.03
N ILE A 289 8.78 6.52 -1.59
CA ILE A 289 9.96 5.90 -0.98
C ILE A 289 9.56 5.26 0.36
N GLU A 290 8.92 6.04 1.24
CA GLU A 290 8.53 5.57 2.57
C GLU A 290 7.65 4.32 2.48
N HIS A 291 6.59 4.36 1.64
CA HIS A 291 5.67 3.22 1.54
C HIS A 291 6.28 2.02 0.82
N THR A 292 7.17 2.21 -0.15
CA THR A 292 7.91 1.11 -0.76
C THR A 292 8.80 0.41 0.26
N CYS A 293 9.57 1.17 1.03
CA CYS A 293 10.47 0.59 2.02
C CYS A 293 9.69 -0.04 3.19
N ARG A 294 8.66 0.61 3.69
CA ARG A 294 7.90 0.13 4.84
C ARG A 294 7.05 -1.09 4.52
N ALA A 295 6.34 -1.06 3.38
CA ALA A 295 5.45 -2.15 2.99
C ALA A 295 6.19 -3.44 2.58
N PHE A 296 7.36 -3.32 1.96
CA PHE A 296 8.09 -4.48 1.41
C PHE A 296 9.32 -4.86 2.22
N LEU A 297 9.98 -3.91 2.86
CA LEU A 297 11.25 -4.14 3.56
C LEU A 297 11.12 -4.00 5.08
N GLY A 298 10.02 -3.43 5.58
CA GLY A 298 9.91 -3.10 7.00
C GLY A 298 11.03 -2.16 7.45
N VAL A 299 11.33 -1.13 6.67
CA VAL A 299 12.36 -0.12 6.97
C VAL A 299 11.76 1.26 6.82
N THR A 300 11.99 2.13 7.82
CA THR A 300 11.51 3.50 7.81
C THR A 300 12.53 4.43 7.13
N MET A 301 12.07 5.28 6.21
CA MET A 301 12.93 6.18 5.44
C MET A 301 12.62 7.68 5.65
N GLN A 302 11.50 8.01 6.27
CA GLN A 302 11.02 9.39 6.39
C GLN A 302 12.01 10.30 7.13
N CYS A 303 12.63 9.82 8.21
CA CYS A 303 13.62 10.58 8.97
C CYS A 303 14.90 10.86 8.16
N VAL A 304 15.23 9.95 7.22
CA VAL A 304 16.50 9.98 6.46
C VAL A 304 16.50 11.07 5.39
N LYS A 305 15.37 11.63 5.06
CA LYS A 305 15.26 12.80 4.18
C LYS A 305 16.07 14.00 4.69
N CYS A 306 16.08 14.22 6.00
CA CYS A 306 16.65 15.43 6.60
C CYS A 306 18.06 15.23 7.18
N HIS A 307 18.35 14.04 7.68
CA HIS A 307 19.62 13.66 8.34
C HIS A 307 19.78 12.14 8.30
N ASP A 308 20.94 11.62 8.64
CA ASP A 308 21.17 10.19 8.77
C ASP A 308 20.15 9.56 9.73
N HIS A 309 19.76 8.33 9.46
CA HIS A 309 18.76 7.64 10.30
C HIS A 309 19.24 7.56 11.75
N LYS A 310 18.35 7.85 12.70
CA LYS A 310 18.70 7.94 14.11
C LYS A 310 19.21 6.61 14.70
N TYR A 311 18.73 5.49 14.21
CA TYR A 311 19.00 4.16 14.76
C TYR A 311 19.66 3.23 13.73
N ASP A 312 19.17 3.20 12.53
CA ASP A 312 19.67 2.34 11.47
C ASP A 312 20.86 2.98 10.74
N PRO A 313 21.81 2.19 10.24
CA PRO A 313 22.95 2.70 9.50
C PRO A 313 22.58 3.03 8.06
N ILE A 314 21.62 3.93 7.90
CA ILE A 314 21.12 4.45 6.62
C ILE A 314 21.44 5.95 6.57
N GLU A 315 22.26 6.32 5.62
CA GLU A 315 22.69 7.70 5.45
C GLU A 315 21.64 8.53 4.70
N GLN A 316 21.64 9.86 4.92
CA GLN A 316 20.82 10.77 4.13
C GLN A 316 21.09 10.59 2.62
N ALA A 317 22.31 10.32 2.23
CA ALA A 317 22.67 10.04 0.83
C ALA A 317 21.95 8.78 0.29
N ASP A 318 21.73 7.75 1.12
CA ASP A 318 21.01 6.54 0.71
C ASP A 318 19.53 6.83 0.40
N TYR A 319 18.91 7.75 1.17
CA TYR A 319 17.56 8.22 0.85
C TYR A 319 17.50 8.85 -0.54
N TYR A 320 18.42 9.77 -0.86
CA TYR A 320 18.43 10.43 -2.16
C TYR A 320 18.88 9.50 -3.31
N ARG A 321 19.66 8.46 -3.05
CA ARG A 321 19.90 7.36 -4.00
C ARG A 321 18.64 6.56 -4.29
N MET A 322 17.84 6.26 -3.27
CA MET A 322 16.52 5.67 -3.45
C MET A 322 15.58 6.60 -4.20
N ARG A 323 15.58 7.91 -3.87
CA ARG A 323 14.82 8.92 -4.58
C ARG A 323 15.18 8.99 -6.07
N ALA A 324 16.47 8.88 -6.41
CA ALA A 324 16.94 8.87 -7.79
C ALA A 324 16.36 7.71 -8.62
N THR A 325 15.90 6.65 -7.99
CA THR A 325 15.17 5.57 -8.67
C THR A 325 13.81 6.05 -9.17
N PHE A 326 13.15 6.92 -8.43
CA PHE A 326 11.80 7.43 -8.74
C PHE A 326 11.84 8.84 -9.38
N GLU A 327 13.01 9.47 -9.51
CA GLU A 327 13.10 10.83 -10.07
C GLU A 327 12.56 10.95 -11.51
N PRO A 328 12.68 9.92 -12.40
CA PRO A 328 12.09 9.97 -13.72
C PRO A 328 10.56 9.81 -13.74
N LEU A 329 9.98 9.32 -12.66
CA LEU A 329 8.59 8.86 -12.56
C LEU A 329 7.57 9.98 -12.85
N HIS A 330 6.53 9.64 -13.59
CA HIS A 330 5.35 10.46 -13.81
C HIS A 330 4.09 9.60 -13.94
N VAL A 331 2.92 10.22 -13.95
CA VAL A 331 1.61 9.54 -14.04
C VAL A 331 0.88 9.97 -15.30
N ARG A 332 0.20 9.03 -15.93
CA ARG A 332 -0.71 9.28 -17.06
C ARG A 332 -1.94 8.39 -16.96
N LEU A 333 -3.00 8.77 -17.66
CA LEU A 333 -4.21 7.99 -17.84
C LEU A 333 -4.22 7.41 -19.25
N ASP A 334 -4.12 6.10 -19.39
CA ASP A 334 -4.20 5.40 -20.66
C ASP A 334 -5.65 4.95 -20.96
N PRO A 335 -6.02 4.69 -22.23
CA PRO A 335 -7.36 4.27 -22.59
C PRO A 335 -7.64 2.86 -22.05
N TRP A 336 -8.88 2.65 -21.62
CA TRP A 336 -9.37 1.32 -21.27
C TRP A 336 -10.26 0.80 -22.38
N GLN A 337 -9.99 -0.41 -22.87
CA GLN A 337 -10.73 -1.01 -24.00
C GLN A 337 -12.24 -1.04 -23.77
N GLY A 338 -13.00 -0.57 -24.73
CA GLY A 338 -14.44 -0.49 -24.70
C GLY A 338 -15.00 0.89 -24.35
N GLU A 339 -14.16 1.84 -23.91
CA GLU A 339 -14.57 3.20 -23.55
C GLU A 339 -13.53 4.25 -24.06
N ALA A 340 -14.05 5.19 -24.87
CA ALA A 340 -13.24 6.29 -25.40
C ALA A 340 -13.26 7.55 -24.50
N ASP A 341 -14.15 7.57 -23.52
CA ASP A 341 -14.34 8.69 -22.61
C ASP A 341 -13.60 8.45 -21.29
N PHE A 342 -12.49 9.14 -21.11
CA PHE A 342 -11.66 9.06 -19.89
C PHE A 342 -12.38 9.48 -18.61
N GLU A 343 -13.50 10.22 -18.70
CA GLU A 343 -14.32 10.53 -17.52
C GLU A 343 -15.05 9.28 -17.00
N LYS A 344 -15.39 8.34 -17.91
CA LYS A 344 -16.11 7.13 -17.56
C LYS A 344 -15.19 5.99 -17.18
N ASN A 345 -14.05 5.84 -17.87
CA ASN A 345 -13.07 4.81 -17.60
C ASN A 345 -11.70 5.17 -18.20
N GLY A 346 -10.64 4.64 -17.58
CA GLY A 346 -9.27 4.81 -18.01
C GLY A 346 -8.32 4.12 -17.05
N LEU A 347 -7.10 3.86 -17.48
CA LEU A 347 -6.07 3.19 -16.70
C LEU A 347 -5.05 4.21 -16.15
N PRO A 348 -5.14 4.61 -14.87
CA PRO A 348 -4.07 5.38 -14.25
C PRO A 348 -2.83 4.50 -14.09
N ARG A 349 -1.71 4.94 -14.67
CA ARG A 349 -0.45 4.22 -14.61
C ARG A 349 0.73 5.16 -14.58
N VAL A 350 1.89 4.61 -14.20
CA VAL A 350 3.16 5.34 -14.20
C VAL A 350 4.00 5.06 -15.45
N TYR A 351 4.95 5.94 -15.68
CA TYR A 351 5.98 5.83 -16.72
C TYR A 351 7.15 6.76 -16.40
N ASP A 352 8.30 6.58 -17.04
CA ASP A 352 9.43 7.50 -16.92
C ASP A 352 9.28 8.63 -17.95
N LEU A 353 9.14 9.87 -17.46
CA LEU A 353 9.08 11.09 -18.28
C LEU A 353 10.43 11.81 -18.28
N HIS A 354 11.01 12.01 -17.12
CA HIS A 354 12.19 12.85 -16.90
C HIS A 354 13.46 11.99 -16.86
N LEU A 355 13.84 11.38 -17.99
CA LEU A 355 14.91 10.37 -18.06
C LEU A 355 16.25 10.84 -17.49
N ASP A 356 16.61 12.12 -17.73
CA ASP A 356 17.91 12.72 -17.36
C ASP A 356 17.83 13.64 -16.16
N ARG A 357 16.69 13.68 -15.44
CA ARG A 357 16.53 14.58 -14.29
C ARG A 357 17.53 14.19 -13.20
N PRO A 358 18.44 15.11 -12.79
CA PRO A 358 19.37 14.83 -11.71
C PRO A 358 18.65 14.83 -10.35
N THR A 359 19.15 14.04 -9.43
CA THR A 359 18.71 14.05 -8.03
C THR A 359 19.81 14.66 -7.18
N TYR A 360 19.47 15.67 -6.40
CA TYR A 360 20.36 16.32 -5.46
C TYR A 360 19.90 16.07 -4.02
N ARG A 361 20.84 16.12 -3.09
CA ARG A 361 20.54 16.10 -1.68
C ARG A 361 19.90 17.43 -1.25
N HIS A 362 18.79 17.38 -0.54
CA HIS A 362 18.19 18.56 0.07
C HIS A 362 18.84 18.83 1.42
N VAL A 363 19.40 20.01 1.61
CA VAL A 363 20.03 20.41 2.88
C VAL A 363 18.98 20.43 3.97
N ARG A 364 19.13 19.57 4.98
CA ARG A 364 18.13 19.36 6.06
C ARG A 364 16.73 18.99 5.56
N GLY A 365 16.63 18.36 4.38
CA GLY A 365 15.34 17.98 3.79
C GLY A 365 14.57 19.11 3.13
N ASP A 366 15.11 20.33 3.06
CA ASP A 366 14.46 21.49 2.42
C ASP A 366 14.60 21.41 0.89
N GLU A 367 13.49 21.16 0.20
CA GLU A 367 13.45 21.06 -1.26
C GLU A 367 13.86 22.33 -2.01
N LYS A 368 13.82 23.48 -1.34
CA LYS A 368 14.28 24.77 -1.90
C LYS A 368 15.79 24.97 -1.78
N ASN A 369 16.46 24.13 -1.01
CA ASN A 369 17.88 24.22 -0.71
C ASN A 369 18.60 22.93 -1.13
N GLU A 370 18.76 22.74 -2.43
CA GLU A 370 19.44 21.58 -3.01
C GLU A 370 20.97 21.76 -2.99
N ASP A 371 21.70 20.74 -2.53
CA ASP A 371 23.15 20.66 -2.67
C ASP A 371 23.52 20.21 -4.08
N LYS A 372 23.73 21.18 -4.97
CA LYS A 372 24.05 20.94 -6.40
C LYS A 372 25.50 20.59 -6.67
N SER A 373 26.34 20.46 -5.62
CA SER A 373 27.74 20.10 -5.79
C SER A 373 27.95 18.71 -6.38
N LYS A 374 27.00 17.77 -6.11
CA LYS A 374 27.07 16.37 -6.56
C LYS A 374 25.68 15.80 -6.80
N ALA A 375 25.39 15.43 -8.04
CA ALA A 375 24.22 14.64 -8.36
C ALA A 375 24.38 13.19 -7.87
N LEU A 376 23.32 12.63 -7.29
CA LEU A 376 23.30 11.27 -6.79
C LEU A 376 22.63 10.32 -7.81
N THR A 377 23.26 9.19 -8.04
CA THR A 377 22.71 8.10 -8.88
C THR A 377 21.82 7.19 -8.06
N SER A 378 20.88 6.49 -8.75
CA SER A 378 20.02 5.49 -8.11
C SER A 378 20.85 4.42 -7.41
N GLY A 379 20.39 3.99 -6.22
CA GLY A 379 21.08 3.01 -5.37
C GLY A 379 20.23 2.57 -4.20
N ILE A 380 20.79 1.70 -3.41
CA ILE A 380 20.17 1.08 -2.22
C ILE A 380 21.02 1.39 -0.98
N PRO A 381 20.43 1.33 0.23
CA PRO A 381 21.19 1.47 1.47
C PRO A 381 22.30 0.42 1.59
N GLN A 382 23.50 0.85 2.02
CA GLN A 382 24.68 -0.01 2.12
C GLN A 382 24.45 -1.22 3.06
N VAL A 383 23.72 -1.04 4.14
CA VAL A 383 23.40 -2.12 5.10
C VAL A 383 22.55 -3.22 4.48
N LEU A 384 21.79 -2.89 3.44
CA LEU A 384 20.91 -3.81 2.72
C LEU A 384 21.52 -4.32 1.40
N ALA A 385 22.83 -4.17 1.18
CA ALA A 385 23.51 -4.54 -0.05
C ALA A 385 23.77 -6.07 -0.17
N PHE A 386 22.74 -6.89 0.00
CA PHE A 386 22.80 -8.36 -0.14
C PHE A 386 22.94 -8.82 -1.61
N ALA A 387 22.57 -7.98 -2.56
CA ALA A 387 22.68 -8.22 -3.99
C ALA A 387 23.08 -6.95 -4.75
N ALA A 388 23.66 -7.11 -5.94
CA ALA A 388 24.04 -5.97 -6.77
C ALA A 388 22.81 -5.26 -7.34
N PHE A 389 22.75 -3.94 -7.20
CA PHE A 389 21.75 -3.10 -7.83
C PHE A 389 22.30 -2.58 -9.17
N LYS A 390 21.70 -3.00 -10.29
CA LYS A 390 22.17 -2.71 -11.65
C LYS A 390 21.02 -2.28 -12.55
N PRO A 391 20.61 -1.00 -12.54
CA PRO A 391 19.63 -0.51 -13.48
C PRO A 391 20.17 -0.53 -14.92
N SER A 392 19.31 -0.86 -15.86
CA SER A 392 19.58 -0.90 -17.29
C SER A 392 18.40 -0.33 -18.05
N PRO A 393 18.61 0.62 -18.99
CA PRO A 393 17.54 1.18 -19.78
C PRO A 393 16.73 0.11 -20.51
N VAL A 394 15.41 0.30 -20.56
CA VAL A 394 14.46 -0.60 -21.21
C VAL A 394 13.91 0.08 -22.45
N LYS A 395 14.03 -0.55 -23.61
CA LYS A 395 13.37 -0.11 -24.84
C LYS A 395 11.89 -0.47 -24.77
N LEU A 396 11.01 0.50 -24.98
CA LEU A 396 9.57 0.31 -24.91
C LEU A 396 8.98 0.04 -26.32
N PRO A 397 7.89 -0.76 -26.40
CA PRO A 397 7.14 -0.92 -27.65
C PRO A 397 6.55 0.42 -28.15
N ALA A 398 6.33 0.52 -29.45
CA ALA A 398 5.74 1.73 -30.04
C ALA A 398 4.34 2.06 -29.47
N SER A 399 3.55 1.05 -29.11
CA SER A 399 2.24 1.21 -28.45
C SER A 399 2.33 1.84 -27.06
N SER A 400 3.43 1.63 -26.33
CA SER A 400 3.66 2.25 -25.03
C SER A 400 4.08 3.73 -25.13
N SER A 401 4.87 4.08 -26.14
CA SER A 401 5.27 5.48 -26.41
C SER A 401 4.20 6.26 -27.15
N ARG A 402 3.37 5.60 -27.95
CA ARG A 402 2.29 6.18 -28.74
C ARG A 402 0.98 5.40 -28.52
N PRO A 403 0.20 5.69 -27.47
CA PRO A 403 -1.00 4.92 -27.12
C PRO A 403 -2.07 4.90 -28.22
N VAL A 404 -2.07 5.84 -29.15
CA VAL A 404 -2.95 5.83 -30.31
C VAL A 404 -2.77 4.59 -31.21
N LEU A 405 -1.60 3.92 -31.11
CA LEU A 405 -1.31 2.68 -31.82
C LEU A 405 -1.96 1.42 -31.20
N LEU A 406 -2.55 1.56 -30.00
CA LEU A 406 -3.29 0.46 -29.39
C LEU A 406 -4.50 0.07 -30.28
N PRO A 407 -4.68 -1.22 -30.60
CA PRO A 407 -5.64 -1.65 -31.62
C PRO A 407 -7.08 -1.24 -31.35
N TYR A 408 -7.45 -1.11 -30.07
CA TYR A 408 -8.81 -0.79 -29.64
C TYR A 408 -9.11 0.72 -29.64
N VAL A 409 -8.09 1.60 -29.62
CA VAL A 409 -8.32 3.06 -29.54
C VAL A 409 -9.17 3.57 -30.68
N LEU A 410 -8.80 3.24 -31.93
CA LEU A 410 -9.63 3.63 -33.09
C LEU A 410 -11.03 3.03 -32.99
N GLN A 411 -11.14 1.74 -32.66
CA GLN A 411 -12.43 1.04 -32.59
C GLN A 411 -13.36 1.67 -31.54
N ASP A 412 -12.85 2.06 -30.36
CA ASP A 412 -13.66 2.69 -29.31
C ASP A 412 -14.14 4.08 -29.73
N HIS A 413 -13.29 4.87 -30.39
CA HIS A 413 -13.69 6.18 -30.92
C HIS A 413 -14.73 6.04 -32.05
N LEU A 414 -14.58 5.08 -32.97
CA LEU A 414 -15.57 4.81 -34.00
C LEU A 414 -16.90 4.35 -33.41
N LYS A 415 -16.88 3.41 -32.47
CA LYS A 415 -18.07 2.95 -31.76
C LYS A 415 -18.81 4.10 -31.06
N ALA A 416 -18.09 5.01 -30.40
CA ALA A 416 -18.68 6.20 -29.80
C ALA A 416 -19.30 7.16 -30.81
N ALA A 417 -18.71 7.30 -32.02
CA ALA A 417 -19.29 8.09 -33.10
C ALA A 417 -20.53 7.43 -33.68
N ASP A 418 -20.52 6.12 -33.93
CA ASP A 418 -21.66 5.35 -34.40
C ASP A 418 -22.86 5.41 -33.44
N GLN A 419 -22.61 5.36 -32.13
CA GLN A 419 -23.67 5.56 -31.12
C GLN A 419 -24.30 6.96 -31.22
N GLN A 420 -23.50 7.99 -31.51
CA GLN A 420 -24.04 9.34 -31.73
C GLN A 420 -24.85 9.46 -33.03
N ILE A 421 -24.41 8.79 -34.11
CA ILE A 421 -25.16 8.71 -35.36
C ILE A 421 -26.53 8.04 -35.10
N ALA A 422 -26.54 6.88 -34.44
CA ALA A 422 -27.77 6.15 -34.13
C ALA A 422 -28.72 6.97 -33.23
N ALA A 423 -28.19 7.68 -32.25
CA ALA A 423 -28.97 8.57 -31.40
C ALA A 423 -29.59 9.74 -32.15
N ALA A 424 -28.84 10.38 -33.04
CA ALA A 424 -29.35 11.46 -33.91
C ALA A 424 -30.42 10.99 -34.91
N GLN A 425 -30.22 9.81 -35.49
CA GLN A 425 -31.22 9.18 -36.36
C GLN A 425 -32.53 8.88 -35.62
N LYS A 426 -32.43 8.31 -34.41
CA LYS A 426 -33.60 8.02 -33.56
C LYS A 426 -34.36 9.30 -33.19
N ALA A 427 -33.61 10.37 -32.88
CA ALA A 427 -34.17 11.68 -32.57
C ALA A 427 -34.67 12.46 -33.80
N LYS A 428 -34.39 11.98 -35.00
CA LYS A 428 -34.65 12.68 -36.29
C LYS A 428 -34.02 14.08 -36.36
N ASP A 429 -32.86 14.26 -35.67
CA ASP A 429 -32.12 15.50 -35.63
C ASP A 429 -31.09 15.51 -36.78
N MET A 430 -31.43 16.16 -37.89
CA MET A 430 -30.58 16.20 -39.10
C MET A 430 -29.27 16.99 -38.85
N ALA A 431 -29.28 18.00 -38.00
CA ALA A 431 -28.08 18.76 -37.67
C ALA A 431 -27.11 17.90 -36.86
N ALA A 432 -27.60 17.23 -35.82
CA ALA A 432 -26.79 16.28 -35.00
C ALA A 432 -26.31 15.10 -35.86
N LEU A 433 -27.12 14.58 -36.79
CA LEU A 433 -26.71 13.49 -37.68
C LEU A 433 -25.57 13.91 -38.60
N LYS A 434 -25.65 15.11 -39.21
CA LYS A 434 -24.57 15.68 -40.02
C LYS A 434 -23.27 15.83 -39.20
N THR A 435 -23.37 16.38 -37.98
CA THR A 435 -22.24 16.57 -37.10
C THR A 435 -21.60 15.25 -36.72
N ALA A 436 -22.38 14.24 -36.33
CA ALA A 436 -21.88 12.92 -35.95
C ALA A 436 -21.22 12.18 -37.11
N SER A 437 -21.77 12.25 -38.30
CA SER A 437 -21.17 11.66 -39.52
C SER A 437 -19.83 12.31 -39.87
N LEU A 438 -19.71 13.62 -39.73
CA LEU A 438 -18.45 14.34 -39.97
C LEU A 438 -17.43 14.08 -38.85
N ARG A 439 -17.89 13.80 -37.62
CA ARG A 439 -17.02 13.35 -36.50
C ARG A 439 -16.37 12.01 -36.83
N LEU A 440 -17.15 11.06 -37.36
CA LEU A 440 -16.62 9.75 -37.76
C LEU A 440 -15.53 9.89 -38.83
N ALA A 441 -15.77 10.72 -39.87
CA ALA A 441 -14.78 10.99 -40.91
C ALA A 441 -13.51 11.69 -40.34
N MET A 442 -13.67 12.60 -39.38
CA MET A 442 -12.58 13.27 -38.69
C MET A 442 -11.74 12.25 -37.90
N ILE A 443 -12.37 11.33 -37.12
CA ILE A 443 -11.68 10.29 -36.35
C ILE A 443 -10.81 9.42 -37.28
N GLN A 444 -11.37 8.94 -38.41
CA GLN A 444 -10.63 8.13 -39.37
C GLN A 444 -9.43 8.88 -39.99
N ALA A 445 -9.62 10.14 -40.36
CA ALA A 445 -8.56 10.96 -40.93
C ALA A 445 -7.46 11.31 -39.92
N ALA A 446 -7.84 11.64 -38.68
CA ALA A 446 -6.90 11.90 -37.60
C ALA A 446 -6.04 10.67 -37.28
N TYR A 447 -6.66 9.48 -37.16
CA TYR A 447 -5.96 8.23 -36.95
C TYR A 447 -4.97 7.90 -38.07
N ALA A 448 -5.39 8.07 -39.32
CA ALA A 448 -4.48 7.86 -40.45
C ALA A 448 -3.28 8.80 -40.43
N ALA A 449 -3.48 10.05 -39.99
CA ALA A 449 -2.40 11.02 -39.86
C ALA A 449 -1.49 10.70 -38.66
N ASP A 450 -2.05 10.21 -37.54
CA ASP A 450 -1.28 9.75 -36.39
C ASP A 450 -0.42 8.52 -36.74
N LEU A 451 -0.88 7.62 -37.60
CA LEU A 451 -0.07 6.50 -38.09
C LEU A 451 1.03 6.95 -39.06
N ALA A 452 0.72 7.84 -40.00
CA ALA A 452 1.62 8.31 -41.05
C ALA A 452 2.51 9.47 -40.61
N LYS A 453 3.05 9.42 -39.41
CA LYS A 453 3.86 10.47 -38.75
C LYS A 453 4.74 11.23 -39.73
N GLY A 454 4.42 12.52 -39.96
CA GLY A 454 5.19 13.44 -40.81
C GLY A 454 4.74 13.54 -42.26
N ASP A 455 3.75 12.77 -42.73
CA ASP A 455 3.18 12.95 -44.08
C ASP A 455 2.27 14.18 -44.12
N LYS A 456 2.71 15.20 -44.83
CA LYS A 456 2.00 16.48 -44.93
C LYS A 456 0.67 16.37 -45.67
N GLY A 457 0.55 15.44 -46.67
CA GLY A 457 -0.66 15.24 -47.43
C GLY A 457 -1.77 14.65 -46.54
N ILE A 458 -1.42 13.64 -45.77
CA ILE A 458 -2.34 12.99 -44.84
C ILE A 458 -2.69 13.94 -43.67
N ALA A 459 -1.74 14.71 -43.17
CA ALA A 459 -1.97 15.73 -42.14
C ALA A 459 -2.96 16.81 -42.61
N ARG A 460 -2.82 17.30 -43.87
CA ARG A 460 -3.80 18.23 -44.46
C ARG A 460 -5.20 17.63 -44.61
N ALA A 461 -5.28 16.35 -44.98
CA ALA A 461 -6.58 15.66 -45.08
C ALA A 461 -7.26 15.56 -43.69
N ALA A 462 -6.49 15.29 -42.63
CA ALA A 462 -6.99 15.28 -41.26
C ALA A 462 -7.45 16.67 -40.80
N ALA A 463 -6.63 17.71 -41.07
CA ALA A 463 -6.99 19.09 -40.75
C ALA A 463 -8.25 19.56 -41.48
N LEU A 464 -8.45 19.15 -42.75
CA LEU A 464 -9.68 19.44 -43.51
C LEU A 464 -10.90 18.72 -42.91
N ALA A 465 -10.76 17.44 -42.58
CA ALA A 465 -11.84 16.67 -41.96
C ALA A 465 -12.24 17.27 -40.58
N GLU A 466 -11.28 17.66 -39.78
CA GLU A 466 -11.53 18.36 -38.51
C GLU A 466 -12.21 19.73 -38.72
N ALA A 467 -11.79 20.50 -39.69
CA ALA A 467 -12.38 21.79 -39.99
C ALA A 467 -13.85 21.67 -40.42
N ARG A 468 -14.17 20.65 -41.24
CA ARG A 468 -15.56 20.34 -41.63
C ARG A 468 -16.43 19.95 -40.44
N TYR A 469 -15.90 19.09 -39.55
CA TYR A 469 -16.58 18.72 -38.32
C TYR A 469 -16.85 19.93 -37.42
N ARG A 470 -15.84 20.77 -37.21
CA ARG A 470 -15.94 21.99 -36.35
C ARG A 470 -17.01 22.98 -36.89
N VAL A 471 -17.10 23.15 -38.20
CA VAL A 471 -18.15 23.99 -38.81
C VAL A 471 -19.52 23.39 -38.55
N ALA A 472 -19.72 22.09 -38.83
CA ALA A 472 -21.01 21.45 -38.60
C ALA A 472 -21.41 21.48 -37.11
N LYS A 473 -20.48 21.30 -36.22
CA LYS A 473 -20.70 21.40 -34.77
C LYS A 473 -21.14 22.81 -34.37
N ALA A 474 -20.48 23.83 -34.87
CA ALA A 474 -20.84 25.22 -34.61
C ALA A 474 -22.22 25.58 -35.18
N GLU A 475 -22.58 25.03 -36.38
CA GLU A 475 -23.94 25.17 -36.95
C GLU A 475 -25.01 24.53 -36.07
N GLU A 476 -24.75 23.33 -35.56
CA GLU A 476 -25.62 22.62 -34.61
C GLU A 476 -25.77 23.42 -33.28
N ASP A 477 -24.69 23.98 -32.77
CA ASP A 477 -24.70 24.75 -31.51
C ASP A 477 -25.50 26.07 -31.67
N VAL A 478 -25.40 26.74 -32.82
CA VAL A 478 -26.26 27.92 -33.14
C VAL A 478 -27.73 27.51 -33.17
N ALA A 479 -28.06 26.42 -33.89
CA ALA A 479 -29.43 25.95 -33.97
C ALA A 479 -30.02 25.58 -32.61
N LYS A 480 -29.23 24.91 -31.77
CA LYS A 480 -29.65 24.58 -30.39
C LYS A 480 -29.86 25.83 -29.52
N ALA A 481 -28.96 26.82 -29.62
CA ALA A 481 -29.08 28.06 -28.87
C ALA A 481 -30.32 28.87 -29.26
N GLU A 482 -30.61 28.92 -30.59
CA GLU A 482 -31.79 29.62 -31.13
C GLU A 482 -33.11 28.90 -30.80
N ALA A 483 -33.09 27.57 -30.70
CA ALA A 483 -34.27 26.77 -30.31
C ALA A 483 -34.66 26.92 -28.83
N ALA A 484 -33.80 27.51 -28.00
CA ALA A 484 -34.03 27.70 -26.53
C ALA A 484 -34.08 29.18 -26.14
N PRO A 485 -34.94 30.02 -26.70
CA PRO A 485 -34.95 31.48 -26.55
C PRO A 485 -35.34 31.93 -25.12
N LYS A 486 -36.00 31.08 -24.33
CA LYS A 486 -36.41 31.37 -22.94
C LYS A 486 -35.36 30.96 -21.89
N ALA A 487 -34.20 30.43 -22.27
CA ALA A 487 -33.17 30.06 -21.35
C ALA A 487 -32.51 31.29 -20.71
N LYS A 488 -32.04 31.17 -19.48
CA LYS A 488 -31.23 32.19 -18.82
C LYS A 488 -30.02 32.52 -19.69
N ASP A 489 -29.77 33.80 -19.97
CA ASP A 489 -28.69 34.29 -20.82
C ASP A 489 -28.76 33.82 -22.29
N ALA A 490 -29.97 33.60 -22.87
CA ALA A 490 -30.17 33.12 -24.24
C ALA A 490 -29.44 33.97 -25.27
N ASP A 491 -29.62 35.28 -25.26
CA ASP A 491 -29.00 36.22 -26.21
C ASP A 491 -27.46 36.13 -26.19
N LYS A 492 -26.87 36.03 -24.98
CA LYS A 492 -25.44 35.89 -24.80
C LYS A 492 -24.94 34.56 -25.40
N LYS A 493 -25.69 33.47 -25.18
CA LYS A 493 -25.36 32.14 -25.72
C LYS A 493 -25.47 32.11 -27.26
N ILE A 494 -26.52 32.69 -27.83
CA ILE A 494 -26.71 32.80 -29.27
C ILE A 494 -25.57 33.62 -29.90
N LYS A 495 -25.25 34.77 -29.34
CA LYS A 495 -24.14 35.59 -29.79
C LYS A 495 -22.81 34.81 -29.80
N ALA A 496 -22.46 34.16 -28.69
CA ALA A 496 -21.22 33.37 -28.56
C ALA A 496 -21.19 32.20 -29.58
N ALA A 497 -22.29 31.49 -29.78
CA ALA A 497 -22.39 30.42 -30.76
C ALA A 497 -22.18 30.91 -32.20
N ARG A 498 -22.79 32.08 -32.58
CA ARG A 498 -22.59 32.70 -33.89
C ARG A 498 -21.15 33.16 -34.10
N GLU A 499 -20.50 33.75 -33.11
CA GLU A 499 -19.08 34.13 -33.17
C GLU A 499 -18.18 32.89 -33.32
N ALA A 500 -18.47 31.79 -32.63
CA ALA A 500 -17.77 30.52 -32.80
C ALA A 500 -17.92 29.95 -34.21
N LEU A 501 -19.13 30.03 -34.83
CA LEU A 501 -19.36 29.61 -36.21
C LEU A 501 -18.55 30.43 -37.19
N VAL A 502 -18.53 31.76 -37.06
CA VAL A 502 -17.71 32.65 -37.91
C VAL A 502 -16.24 32.27 -37.84
N SER A 503 -15.74 32.05 -36.63
CA SER A 503 -14.36 31.60 -36.38
C SER A 503 -14.07 30.24 -37.02
N ALA A 504 -14.97 29.26 -36.84
CA ALA A 504 -14.84 27.93 -37.47
C ALA A 504 -14.79 28.01 -39.00
N ARG A 505 -15.68 28.79 -39.64
CA ARG A 505 -15.71 28.98 -41.10
C ARG A 505 -14.43 29.67 -41.61
N LYS A 506 -13.91 30.67 -40.88
CA LYS A 506 -12.65 31.33 -41.26
C LYS A 506 -11.48 30.35 -41.23
N LYS A 507 -11.39 29.50 -40.22
CA LYS A 507 -10.35 28.46 -40.12
C LYS A 507 -10.51 27.36 -41.17
N SER A 508 -11.74 27.06 -41.56
CA SER A 508 -12.03 26.04 -42.57
C SER A 508 -11.71 26.50 -44.01
N ALA A 509 -11.61 27.79 -44.27
CA ALA A 509 -11.31 28.32 -45.61
C ALA A 509 -9.86 28.01 -46.09
N ALA A 510 -8.92 27.86 -45.13
CA ALA A 510 -7.52 27.51 -45.41
C ALA A 510 -6.99 26.57 -44.32
N PRO A 511 -7.40 25.30 -44.31
CA PRO A 511 -6.90 24.32 -43.34
C PRO A 511 -5.42 24.06 -43.65
N GLY A 512 -4.54 24.26 -42.64
CA GLY A 512 -3.11 23.96 -42.71
C GLY A 512 -2.85 22.45 -42.61
N GLU A 513 -1.71 22.12 -42.03
CA GLU A 513 -1.31 20.73 -41.71
C GLU A 513 -1.60 20.34 -40.22
N ALA A 514 -2.01 21.33 -39.41
CA ALA A 514 -2.29 21.12 -37.98
C ALA A 514 -3.69 20.52 -37.78
N TYR A 515 -3.72 19.36 -37.18
CA TYR A 515 -4.96 18.64 -36.79
C TYR A 515 -4.85 18.22 -35.34
N THR A 516 -5.98 17.88 -34.71
CA THR A 516 -6.02 17.34 -33.37
C THR A 516 -5.96 15.81 -33.45
N SER A 517 -4.88 15.22 -32.91
CA SER A 517 -4.76 13.76 -32.78
C SER A 517 -5.88 13.18 -31.94
N LEU A 518 -6.17 11.89 -32.14
CA LEU A 518 -7.13 11.19 -31.30
C LEU A 518 -6.66 11.21 -29.83
N PRO A 519 -7.54 11.54 -28.89
CA PRO A 519 -7.25 11.40 -27.48
C PRO A 519 -6.97 9.92 -27.15
N ALA A 520 -5.72 9.58 -26.94
CA ALA A 520 -5.29 8.23 -26.66
C ALA A 520 -4.54 8.10 -25.30
N SER A 521 -4.27 9.21 -24.66
CA SER A 521 -3.73 9.26 -23.29
C SER A 521 -3.81 10.68 -22.77
N LEU A 522 -3.96 10.83 -21.45
CA LEU A 522 -3.93 12.11 -20.77
C LEU A 522 -2.74 12.13 -19.79
N LYS A 523 -1.82 13.07 -19.96
CA LYS A 523 -0.72 13.28 -19.03
C LYS A 523 -1.24 13.99 -17.78
N ALA A 524 -0.85 13.54 -16.61
CA ALA A 524 -1.08 14.29 -15.38
C ALA A 524 -0.27 15.59 -15.40
N GLN A 525 -0.78 16.61 -14.73
CA GLN A 525 -0.18 17.94 -14.64
C GLN A 525 1.12 17.89 -13.82
N ASP A 526 2.19 18.45 -14.33
CA ASP A 526 3.51 18.50 -13.67
C ASP A 526 3.73 19.80 -12.88
N GLY A 527 3.04 20.87 -13.27
CA GLY A 527 3.12 22.18 -12.64
C GLY A 527 1.87 23.02 -12.84
N PRO A 528 1.70 24.13 -12.10
CA PRO A 528 0.49 24.97 -12.14
C PRO A 528 0.23 25.63 -13.50
N GLU A 529 1.27 25.78 -14.32
CA GLU A 529 1.18 26.41 -15.65
C GLU A 529 0.66 25.45 -16.73
N GLU A 530 0.66 24.13 -16.45
CA GLU A 530 0.15 23.14 -17.39
C GLU A 530 -1.37 23.00 -17.27
N LYS A 531 -2.04 22.77 -18.38
CA LYS A 531 -3.45 22.38 -18.36
C LYS A 531 -3.58 20.95 -17.88
N ASP A 532 -4.48 20.72 -16.93
CA ASP A 532 -4.87 19.37 -16.56
C ASP A 532 -5.44 18.66 -17.79
N ASN A 533 -5.10 17.36 -17.97
CA ASN A 533 -5.56 16.53 -19.08
C ASN A 533 -5.03 16.94 -20.47
N ALA A 534 -3.82 17.41 -20.55
CA ALA A 534 -3.18 17.60 -21.86
C ALA A 534 -3.08 16.24 -22.57
N SER A 535 -3.76 16.11 -23.71
CA SER A 535 -3.56 14.97 -24.61
C SER A 535 -2.13 15.04 -25.16
N VAL A 536 -1.38 13.95 -24.95
CA VAL A 536 0.02 13.83 -25.39
C VAL A 536 0.10 12.78 -26.50
N GLN A 537 0.72 13.16 -27.62
CA GLN A 537 0.82 12.27 -28.79
C GLN A 537 1.91 11.22 -28.66
N SER A 538 3.00 11.54 -27.94
CA SER A 538 4.11 10.61 -27.76
C SER A 538 4.82 10.82 -26.43
N TYR A 539 5.24 9.72 -25.87
CA TYR A 539 6.01 9.59 -24.64
C TYR A 539 7.42 9.06 -24.96
N PRO A 540 8.36 9.03 -23.99
CA PRO A 540 9.67 8.43 -24.21
C PRO A 540 9.59 6.99 -24.75
N GLU A 541 10.47 6.65 -25.67
CA GLU A 541 10.57 5.31 -26.28
C GLU A 541 11.43 4.35 -25.43
N THR A 542 12.00 4.88 -24.32
CA THR A 542 12.80 4.13 -23.36
C THR A 542 12.41 4.50 -21.96
N SER A 543 12.57 3.56 -21.03
CA SER A 543 12.55 3.81 -19.60
C SER A 543 13.94 3.65 -19.03
N THR A 544 14.20 4.24 -17.86
CA THR A 544 15.52 4.16 -17.19
C THR A 544 15.84 2.76 -16.67
N GLY A 545 14.84 1.90 -16.46
CA GLY A 545 14.98 0.58 -15.84
C GLY A 545 15.37 0.61 -14.35
N ARG A 546 15.35 1.78 -13.72
CA ARG A 546 15.73 1.95 -12.32
C ARG A 546 14.69 1.30 -11.40
N ARG A 547 13.41 1.46 -11.69
CA ARG A 547 12.31 0.85 -10.91
C ARG A 547 12.29 -0.66 -11.06
N LEU A 548 12.54 -1.20 -12.24
CA LEU A 548 12.65 -2.63 -12.50
C LEU A 548 13.82 -3.26 -11.73
N ALA A 549 14.96 -2.57 -11.70
CA ALA A 549 16.11 -3.01 -10.91
C ALA A 549 15.79 -3.02 -9.40
N LEU A 550 15.10 -1.99 -8.88
CA LEU A 550 14.67 -1.93 -7.49
C LEU A 550 13.65 -3.03 -7.17
N ALA A 551 12.66 -3.22 -8.02
CA ALA A 551 11.62 -4.23 -7.86
C ALA A 551 12.21 -5.65 -7.79
N ARG A 552 13.12 -5.97 -8.69
CA ARG A 552 13.84 -7.26 -8.71
C ARG A 552 14.74 -7.44 -7.50
N TRP A 553 15.38 -6.37 -7.03
CA TRP A 553 16.19 -6.40 -5.82
C TRP A 553 15.33 -6.62 -4.57
N ILE A 554 14.15 -5.98 -4.45
CA ILE A 554 13.20 -6.23 -3.36
C ILE A 554 12.70 -7.68 -3.40
N ALA A 555 12.34 -8.19 -4.57
CA ALA A 555 11.78 -9.53 -4.77
C ALA A 555 12.84 -10.66 -4.82
N ASP A 556 14.12 -10.34 -4.64
CA ASP A 556 15.21 -11.35 -4.68
C ASP A 556 15.11 -12.29 -3.46
N GLN A 557 15.22 -13.59 -3.67
CA GLN A 557 15.18 -14.59 -2.59
C GLN A 557 16.29 -14.42 -1.54
N ARG A 558 17.37 -13.73 -1.88
CA ARG A 558 18.45 -13.39 -0.95
C ARG A 558 18.08 -12.21 -0.04
N ASN A 559 17.01 -11.48 -0.36
CA ASN A 559 16.55 -10.38 0.50
C ASN A 559 16.05 -10.95 1.83
N PRO A 560 16.68 -10.61 2.95
CA PRO A 560 16.32 -11.18 4.25
C PRO A 560 15.01 -10.62 4.80
N LEU A 561 14.49 -9.53 4.25
CA LEU A 561 13.38 -8.74 4.80
C LEU A 561 12.05 -9.04 4.12
N THR A 562 11.99 -8.98 2.78
CA THR A 562 10.73 -8.94 2.02
C THR A 562 9.76 -10.06 2.38
N ALA A 563 10.23 -11.31 2.37
CA ALA A 563 9.38 -12.44 2.70
C ALA A 563 9.00 -12.46 4.20
N ARG A 564 9.93 -12.10 5.11
CA ARG A 564 9.64 -11.99 6.55
C ARG A 564 8.57 -10.96 6.87
N VAL A 565 8.64 -9.79 6.23
CA VAL A 565 7.65 -8.72 6.40
C VAL A 565 6.27 -9.20 6.02
N LEU A 566 6.14 -9.85 4.86
CA LEU A 566 4.85 -10.41 4.44
C LEU A 566 4.36 -11.49 5.40
N VAL A 567 5.21 -12.44 5.76
CA VAL A 567 4.85 -13.53 6.69
C VAL A 567 4.36 -12.95 8.03
N ASN A 568 5.04 -11.92 8.56
CA ASN A 568 4.61 -11.24 9.79
C ASN A 568 3.25 -10.53 9.63
N HIS A 569 2.98 -9.92 8.47
CA HIS A 569 1.68 -9.33 8.18
C HIS A 569 0.55 -10.38 8.09
N VAL A 570 0.78 -11.50 7.41
CA VAL A 570 -0.21 -12.59 7.30
C VAL A 570 -0.43 -13.23 8.67
N TRP A 571 0.64 -13.51 9.40
CA TRP A 571 0.60 -14.02 10.77
C TRP A 571 -0.26 -13.14 11.68
N THR A 572 -0.02 -11.83 11.69
CA THR A 572 -0.77 -10.89 12.53
C THR A 572 -2.27 -10.98 12.30
N ARG A 573 -2.69 -11.17 11.04
CA ARG A 573 -4.11 -11.24 10.69
C ARG A 573 -4.76 -12.56 11.06
N HIS A 574 -4.00 -13.65 11.14
CA HIS A 574 -4.50 -14.94 11.62
C HIS A 574 -4.45 -15.07 13.15
N PHE A 575 -3.37 -14.62 13.78
CA PHE A 575 -3.11 -14.86 15.20
C PHE A 575 -3.31 -13.63 16.11
N GLY A 576 -3.63 -12.46 15.55
CA GLY A 576 -3.96 -11.23 16.28
C GLY A 576 -2.74 -10.44 16.77
N THR A 577 -1.64 -11.10 17.12
CA THR A 577 -0.38 -10.49 17.56
C THR A 577 0.73 -10.73 16.56
N PRO A 578 1.51 -9.70 16.15
CA PRO A 578 2.64 -9.89 15.27
C PRO A 578 3.79 -10.63 15.96
N ILE A 579 4.58 -11.38 15.19
CA ILE A 579 5.84 -11.98 15.69
C ILE A 579 6.88 -10.86 15.91
N VAL A 580 7.02 -9.95 14.95
CA VAL A 580 7.80 -8.72 15.09
C VAL A 580 6.84 -7.59 15.43
N ALA A 581 7.00 -7.00 16.61
CA ALA A 581 5.99 -6.11 17.22
C ALA A 581 5.63 -4.89 16.34
N ASP A 582 6.61 -4.21 15.75
CA ASP A 582 6.37 -3.20 14.74
C ASP A 582 6.37 -3.85 13.36
N VAL A 583 5.20 -3.97 12.76
CA VAL A 583 5.03 -4.62 11.46
C VAL A 583 5.68 -3.84 10.30
N GLY A 584 6.02 -2.59 10.51
CA GLY A 584 6.64 -1.70 9.51
C GLY A 584 8.09 -1.31 9.83
N ASP A 585 8.69 -1.86 10.90
CA ASP A 585 10.08 -1.56 11.30
C ASP A 585 10.80 -2.82 11.80
N PHE A 586 11.66 -3.37 10.93
CA PHE A 586 12.55 -4.50 11.19
C PHE A 586 14.01 -4.04 11.38
N GLY A 587 14.22 -2.72 11.52
CA GLY A 587 15.53 -2.12 11.74
C GLY A 587 16.15 -2.48 13.09
N LEU A 588 17.24 -1.80 13.45
CA LEU A 588 18.01 -2.08 14.67
C LEU A 588 17.21 -1.92 15.98
N ARG A 589 16.06 -1.24 15.92
CA ARG A 589 15.14 -1.15 17.07
C ARG A 589 14.33 -2.42 17.29
N ALA A 590 14.16 -3.24 16.26
CA ALA A 590 13.43 -4.49 16.36
C ALA A 590 14.34 -5.56 16.99
N THR A 591 14.13 -5.86 18.27
CA THR A 591 14.80 -6.97 18.93
C THR A 591 14.45 -8.30 18.27
N ALA A 592 15.34 -9.29 18.34
CA ALA A 592 15.05 -10.62 17.82
C ALA A 592 13.78 -11.16 18.48
N PRO A 593 12.77 -11.52 17.70
CA PRO A 593 11.48 -11.92 18.25
C PRO A 593 11.55 -13.29 18.92
N LEU A 594 10.69 -13.50 19.93
CA LEU A 594 10.62 -14.76 20.68
C LEU A 594 10.44 -15.98 19.74
N HIS A 595 9.65 -15.82 18.69
CA HIS A 595 9.34 -16.85 17.70
C HIS A 595 10.05 -16.67 16.36
N GLN A 596 11.32 -16.17 16.37
CA GLN A 596 12.09 -15.96 15.16
C GLN A 596 12.21 -17.24 14.31
N ASN A 597 12.42 -18.39 14.94
CA ASN A 597 12.54 -19.67 14.24
C ASN A 597 11.25 -20.07 13.50
N ILE A 598 10.06 -19.73 14.03
CA ILE A 598 8.78 -19.93 13.34
C ILE A 598 8.69 -18.97 12.15
N LEU A 599 8.99 -17.68 12.38
CA LEU A 599 9.00 -16.68 11.31
C LEU A 599 9.93 -17.11 10.15
N ASP A 600 11.14 -17.51 10.48
CA ASP A 600 12.15 -17.92 9.48
C ASP A 600 11.76 -19.19 8.74
N THR A 601 11.20 -20.19 9.45
CA THR A 601 10.72 -21.43 8.84
C THR A 601 9.59 -21.17 7.85
N LEU A 602 8.57 -20.38 8.25
CA LEU A 602 7.47 -19.97 7.36
C LEU A 602 7.97 -19.13 6.18
N THR A 603 8.95 -18.26 6.40
CA THR A 603 9.56 -17.42 5.36
C THR A 603 10.26 -18.24 4.30
N VAL A 604 11.08 -19.22 4.72
CA VAL A 604 11.80 -20.12 3.79
C VAL A 604 10.80 -21.01 3.03
N ASP A 605 9.81 -21.54 3.73
CA ASP A 605 8.77 -22.38 3.11
C ASP A 605 7.95 -21.58 2.08
N PHE A 606 7.54 -20.37 2.41
CA PHE A 606 6.84 -19.45 1.50
C PHE A 606 7.63 -19.17 0.22
N MET A 607 8.92 -18.84 0.33
CA MET A 607 9.76 -18.58 -0.84
C MET A 607 9.96 -19.84 -1.70
N ARG A 608 10.16 -21.01 -1.07
CA ARG A 608 10.35 -22.31 -1.77
C ARG A 608 9.10 -22.77 -2.53
N ASN A 609 7.92 -22.38 -2.04
CA ASN A 609 6.63 -22.69 -2.67
C ASN A 609 6.15 -21.57 -3.61
N GLY A 610 7.07 -20.89 -4.30
CA GLY A 610 6.76 -19.94 -5.37
C GLY A 610 6.15 -18.63 -4.86
N TRP A 611 6.43 -18.23 -3.63
CA TRP A 611 5.86 -17.03 -2.99
C TRP A 611 4.32 -17.05 -2.97
N SER A 612 3.73 -18.25 -2.86
CA SER A 612 2.28 -18.47 -2.82
C SER A 612 1.68 -18.04 -1.49
N ILE A 613 0.82 -17.02 -1.54
CA ILE A 613 0.12 -16.52 -0.35
C ILE A 613 -0.91 -17.56 0.11
N LYS A 614 -1.55 -18.29 -0.83
CA LYS A 614 -2.49 -19.38 -0.47
C LYS A 614 -1.80 -20.52 0.26
N HIS A 615 -0.59 -20.89 -0.18
CA HIS A 615 0.23 -21.87 0.53
C HIS A 615 0.54 -21.42 1.96
N LEU A 616 0.93 -20.16 2.14
CA LEU A 616 1.21 -19.59 3.46
C LEU A 616 -0.02 -19.61 4.37
N HIS A 617 -1.20 -19.24 3.86
CA HIS A 617 -2.45 -19.35 4.60
C HIS A 617 -2.72 -20.78 5.03
N ARG A 618 -2.62 -21.72 4.08
CA ARG A 618 -2.87 -23.13 4.34
C ARG A 618 -1.96 -23.66 5.45
N ALA A 619 -0.65 -23.31 5.43
CA ALA A 619 0.30 -23.71 6.47
C ALA A 619 -0.10 -23.16 7.85
N MET A 620 -0.62 -21.94 7.94
CA MET A 620 -1.02 -21.30 9.19
C MET A 620 -2.36 -21.81 9.71
N VAL A 621 -3.42 -21.85 8.88
CA VAL A 621 -4.78 -22.16 9.35
C VAL A 621 -5.04 -23.64 9.60
N LEU A 622 -4.18 -24.53 9.08
CA LEU A 622 -4.22 -25.97 9.36
C LEU A 622 -3.33 -26.38 10.55
N SER A 623 -2.58 -25.43 11.15
CA SER A 623 -1.73 -25.70 12.29
C SER A 623 -2.52 -26.04 13.56
N GLU A 624 -1.89 -26.76 14.49
CA GLU A 624 -2.45 -27.02 15.81
C GLU A 624 -2.75 -25.73 16.58
N LEU A 625 -1.83 -24.74 16.50
CA LEU A 625 -2.01 -23.44 17.16
C LEU A 625 -3.32 -22.77 16.71
N TYR A 626 -3.54 -22.70 15.38
CA TYR A 626 -4.77 -22.09 14.86
C TYR A 626 -6.03 -22.87 15.28
N GLY A 627 -5.88 -24.17 15.44
CA GLY A 627 -6.95 -25.07 15.89
C GLY A 627 -7.25 -25.01 17.40
N ARG A 628 -6.41 -24.38 18.23
CA ARG A 628 -6.59 -24.32 19.68
C ARG A 628 -7.78 -23.46 20.10
N SER A 629 -8.32 -23.77 21.26
CA SER A 629 -9.29 -22.90 21.96
C SER A 629 -8.65 -21.56 22.32
N SER A 630 -9.43 -20.48 22.22
CA SER A 630 -9.05 -19.15 22.69
C SER A 630 -9.57 -18.85 24.11
N SER A 631 -10.32 -19.75 24.70
CA SER A 631 -10.87 -19.61 26.07
C SER A 631 -9.80 -19.88 27.13
N ASN A 632 -9.90 -19.18 28.26
CA ASN A 632 -9.13 -19.46 29.46
C ASN A 632 -9.88 -20.37 30.47
N ALA A 633 -11.15 -20.74 30.19
CA ALA A 633 -12.01 -21.42 31.16
C ALA A 633 -11.45 -22.77 31.62
N GLU A 634 -10.75 -23.49 30.74
CA GLU A 634 -10.16 -24.81 31.00
C GLU A 634 -8.62 -24.73 31.03
N ALA A 635 -8.07 -23.53 31.19
CA ALA A 635 -6.62 -23.36 31.21
C ALA A 635 -5.99 -23.94 32.48
N ASP A 636 -4.85 -24.62 32.31
CA ASP A 636 -4.01 -25.01 33.42
C ASP A 636 -3.59 -23.78 34.22
N THR A 637 -3.84 -23.82 35.52
CA THR A 637 -3.60 -22.68 36.45
C THR A 637 -2.16 -22.24 36.45
N ALA A 638 -1.20 -23.17 36.38
CA ALA A 638 0.24 -22.87 36.38
C ALA A 638 0.64 -22.20 35.07
N THR A 639 0.08 -22.67 33.95
CA THR A 639 0.28 -22.07 32.64
C THR A 639 -0.26 -20.63 32.59
N LEU A 640 -1.49 -20.43 33.06
CA LEU A 640 -2.13 -19.10 33.09
C LEU A 640 -1.35 -18.11 33.99
N ALA A 641 -0.82 -18.59 35.14
CA ALA A 641 -0.01 -17.78 36.02
C ALA A 641 1.38 -17.43 35.41
N SER A 642 1.97 -18.36 34.66
CA SER A 642 3.32 -18.18 34.06
C SER A 642 3.32 -17.34 32.80
N ASP A 643 2.27 -17.41 32.00
CA ASP A 643 2.15 -16.68 30.71
C ASP A 643 0.71 -16.18 30.51
N PRO A 644 0.27 -15.20 31.33
CA PRO A 644 -1.10 -14.66 31.23
C PRO A 644 -1.36 -13.97 29.87
N ASP A 645 -0.34 -13.38 29.29
CA ASP A 645 -0.39 -12.62 28.03
C ASP A 645 -0.29 -13.52 26.78
N ASN A 646 -0.17 -14.85 26.97
CA ASN A 646 -0.03 -15.80 25.88
C ASN A 646 1.16 -15.54 24.96
N LEU A 647 2.27 -15.08 25.47
CA LEU A 647 3.49 -14.79 24.71
C LEU A 647 4.06 -16.05 24.03
N TYR A 648 3.89 -17.22 24.67
CA TYR A 648 4.33 -18.51 24.16
C TYR A 648 3.27 -19.25 23.33
N LEU A 649 2.13 -18.60 23.07
CA LEU A 649 1.07 -19.12 22.18
C LEU A 649 0.50 -20.48 22.63
N TRP A 650 0.30 -20.70 23.93
CA TRP A 650 -0.30 -21.91 24.48
C TRP A 650 -1.81 -22.03 24.18
N ARG A 651 -2.46 -20.92 23.75
CA ARG A 651 -3.84 -20.85 23.26
C ARG A 651 -3.91 -19.99 22.00
N MET A 652 -5.05 -20.05 21.30
CA MET A 652 -5.36 -19.08 20.25
C MET A 652 -5.73 -17.73 20.88
N ASN A 653 -5.46 -16.62 20.20
CA ASN A 653 -5.91 -15.30 20.63
C ASN A 653 -7.32 -15.01 20.12
N PRO A 654 -8.26 -14.54 20.96
CA PRO A 654 -9.50 -13.96 20.49
C PRO A 654 -9.21 -12.63 19.81
N ARG A 655 -9.98 -12.27 18.77
CA ARG A 655 -9.84 -11.01 18.04
C ARG A 655 -11.20 -10.37 17.77
N ARG A 656 -11.26 -9.07 17.73
CA ARG A 656 -12.45 -8.35 17.27
C ARG A 656 -12.57 -8.44 15.76
N MET A 657 -13.81 -8.50 15.27
CA MET A 657 -14.07 -8.40 13.83
C MET A 657 -13.81 -6.97 13.34
N GLU A 658 -13.14 -6.86 12.22
CA GLU A 658 -12.94 -5.59 11.53
C GLU A 658 -14.27 -5.03 11.00
N SER A 659 -14.34 -3.72 10.84
CA SER A 659 -15.55 -3.00 10.41
C SER A 659 -16.22 -3.61 9.17
N GLN A 660 -15.43 -3.97 8.15
CA GLN A 660 -15.94 -4.58 6.92
C GLN A 660 -16.54 -5.95 7.18
N LEU A 661 -15.94 -6.76 8.08
CA LEU A 661 -16.48 -8.07 8.43
C LEU A 661 -17.82 -7.96 9.11
N VAL A 662 -17.96 -7.01 10.05
CA VAL A 662 -19.25 -6.80 10.77
C VAL A 662 -20.34 -6.46 9.78
N ARG A 663 -20.13 -5.48 8.90
CA ARG A 663 -21.12 -5.05 7.92
C ARG A 663 -21.45 -6.13 6.89
N ASP A 664 -20.42 -6.73 6.30
CA ASP A 664 -20.59 -7.72 5.23
C ASP A 664 -21.23 -9.01 5.78
N SER A 665 -20.94 -9.37 7.05
CA SER A 665 -21.61 -10.50 7.73
C SER A 665 -23.10 -10.26 7.91
N LEU A 666 -23.54 -9.07 8.33
CA LEU A 666 -24.96 -8.73 8.43
C LEU A 666 -25.67 -8.90 7.08
N LEU A 667 -25.09 -8.39 6.01
CA LEU A 667 -25.66 -8.53 4.66
C LEU A 667 -25.67 -9.99 4.19
N HIS A 668 -24.63 -10.75 4.48
CA HIS A 668 -24.51 -12.16 4.10
C HIS A 668 -25.56 -13.01 4.81
N LEU A 669 -25.67 -12.88 6.13
CA LEU A 669 -26.61 -13.64 6.95
C LEU A 669 -28.08 -13.39 6.57
N SER A 670 -28.39 -12.16 6.17
CA SER A 670 -29.73 -11.79 5.71
C SER A 670 -30.02 -12.16 4.24
N GLY A 671 -29.03 -12.72 3.52
CA GLY A 671 -29.17 -13.04 2.08
C GLY A 671 -29.20 -11.80 1.17
N ARG A 672 -28.79 -10.64 1.68
CA ARG A 672 -28.84 -9.37 0.94
C ARG A 672 -27.50 -8.98 0.29
N LEU A 673 -26.43 -9.71 0.58
CA LEU A 673 -25.09 -9.37 0.06
C LEU A 673 -25.04 -9.52 -1.45
N ASP A 674 -24.65 -8.44 -2.15
CA ASP A 674 -24.34 -8.46 -3.57
C ASP A 674 -22.91 -8.99 -3.79
N GLY A 675 -22.81 -10.16 -4.41
CA GLY A 675 -21.56 -10.85 -4.72
C GLY A 675 -20.87 -10.40 -6.02
N THR A 676 -21.32 -9.32 -6.66
CA THR A 676 -20.67 -8.81 -7.88
C THR A 676 -19.21 -8.41 -7.60
N LEU A 677 -18.27 -8.91 -8.39
CA LEU A 677 -16.85 -8.61 -8.28
C LEU A 677 -16.46 -7.37 -9.06
N GLY A 678 -15.51 -6.60 -8.52
CA GLY A 678 -14.83 -5.51 -9.23
C GLY A 678 -15.71 -4.30 -9.53
N GLY A 679 -15.17 -3.43 -10.37
CA GLY A 679 -15.84 -2.23 -10.87
C GLY A 679 -15.58 -0.95 -10.03
N PRO A 680 -16.11 0.19 -10.46
CA PRO A 680 -15.86 1.48 -9.83
C PRO A 680 -16.21 1.52 -8.35
N SER A 681 -15.44 2.29 -7.59
CA SER A 681 -15.69 2.51 -6.17
C SER A 681 -17.02 3.24 -5.93
N LEU A 682 -17.74 2.82 -4.89
CA LEU A 682 -19.06 3.35 -4.57
C LEU A 682 -18.94 4.66 -3.79
N ASP A 683 -19.73 5.65 -4.20
CA ASP A 683 -19.90 6.89 -3.46
C ASP A 683 -20.40 6.61 -2.04
N PRO A 684 -19.74 7.17 -1.00
CA PRO A 684 -20.13 6.98 0.40
C PRO A 684 -21.59 7.33 0.68
N ALA A 685 -22.15 8.33 0.02
CA ALA A 685 -23.57 8.71 0.18
C ALA A 685 -24.53 7.57 -0.24
N LYS A 686 -24.11 6.70 -1.15
CA LYS A 686 -24.86 5.52 -1.60
C LYS A 686 -24.45 4.25 -0.86
N ALA A 687 -23.33 4.26 -0.17
CA ALA A 687 -22.72 3.08 0.44
C ALA A 687 -23.54 2.55 1.62
N GLU A 688 -24.21 3.39 2.41
CA GLU A 688 -25.02 2.94 3.56
C GLU A 688 -26.17 2.03 3.15
N THR A 689 -26.79 2.28 2.02
CA THR A 689 -27.91 1.48 1.50
C THR A 689 -27.50 0.40 0.51
N SER A 690 -26.25 0.42 0.04
CA SER A 690 -25.75 -0.52 -0.95
C SER A 690 -25.57 -1.92 -0.36
N PRO A 691 -26.00 -2.98 -1.05
CA PRO A 691 -25.74 -4.36 -0.64
C PRO A 691 -24.34 -4.88 -1.02
N ARG A 692 -23.54 -4.06 -1.71
CA ARG A 692 -22.16 -4.43 -2.13
C ARG A 692 -21.23 -4.63 -0.94
N ARG A 693 -20.21 -5.47 -1.12
CA ARG A 693 -19.13 -5.63 -0.12
C ARG A 693 -18.44 -4.31 0.17
N SER A 694 -18.10 -4.09 1.43
CA SER A 694 -17.47 -2.87 1.93
C SER A 694 -16.11 -2.57 1.29
N LEU A 695 -15.44 -3.57 0.72
CA LEU A 695 -14.21 -3.44 -0.07
C LEU A 695 -14.36 -2.42 -1.22
N TYR A 696 -15.56 -2.34 -1.82
CA TYR A 696 -15.82 -1.50 -3.00
C TYR A 696 -16.22 -0.06 -2.68
N PHE A 697 -16.18 0.32 -1.41
CA PHE A 697 -16.44 1.71 -1.02
C PHE A 697 -15.22 2.58 -1.29
N ILE A 698 -15.45 3.85 -1.59
CA ILE A 698 -14.38 4.84 -1.74
C ILE A 698 -13.56 4.90 -0.46
N GLN A 699 -12.24 4.82 -0.61
CA GLN A 699 -11.26 4.93 0.47
C GLN A 699 -10.47 6.22 0.29
N ASN A 700 -10.64 7.17 1.19
CA ASN A 700 -9.87 8.43 1.25
C ASN A 700 -9.87 8.98 2.68
N ALA A 701 -9.13 10.09 2.87
CA ALA A 701 -9.04 10.73 4.19
C ALA A 701 -10.24 11.66 4.50
N ASP A 702 -11.00 12.10 3.48
CA ASP A 702 -12.02 13.15 3.62
C ASP A 702 -13.42 12.57 3.86
N VAL A 703 -13.65 11.33 3.49
CA VAL A 703 -14.98 10.72 3.51
C VAL A 703 -14.98 9.47 4.35
N GLU A 704 -15.74 9.52 5.43
CA GLU A 704 -15.90 8.44 6.37
C GLU A 704 -17.26 7.75 6.18
N HIS A 705 -17.24 6.43 6.05
CA HIS A 705 -18.46 5.64 6.11
C HIS A 705 -18.84 5.44 7.59
N ARG A 706 -19.96 6.05 8.04
CA ARG A 706 -20.36 6.15 9.45
C ARG A 706 -20.36 4.81 10.18
N PHE A 707 -20.97 3.78 9.58
CA PHE A 707 -21.02 2.44 10.21
C PHE A 707 -19.61 1.83 10.34
N LEU A 708 -18.77 1.96 9.30
CA LEU A 708 -17.41 1.40 9.34
C LEU A 708 -16.52 2.15 10.34
N ALA A 709 -16.65 3.47 10.46
CA ALA A 709 -15.88 4.28 11.39
C ALA A 709 -16.09 3.88 12.85
N VAL A 710 -17.33 3.50 13.23
CA VAL A 710 -17.64 3.03 14.59
C VAL A 710 -16.91 1.72 14.94
N PHE A 711 -16.56 0.89 13.95
CA PHE A 711 -15.88 -0.40 14.12
C PHE A 711 -14.41 -0.35 13.68
N ASP A 712 -13.72 0.74 13.96
CA ASP A 712 -12.28 0.90 13.72
C ASP A 712 -11.91 0.69 12.23
N ASN A 713 -12.57 1.44 11.33
CA ASN A 713 -12.16 1.44 9.93
C ASN A 713 -10.71 1.93 9.81
N SER A 714 -9.98 1.39 8.82
CA SER A 714 -8.61 1.79 8.62
C SER A 714 -8.48 3.25 8.20
N ASN A 715 -7.56 3.97 8.83
CA ASN A 715 -7.13 5.28 8.35
C ASN A 715 -6.21 5.10 7.14
N VAL A 716 -6.57 5.68 6.00
CA VAL A 716 -5.78 5.59 4.75
C VAL A 716 -4.38 6.23 4.87
N LEU A 717 -4.12 7.00 5.93
CA LEU A 717 -2.83 7.65 6.17
C LEU A 717 -1.86 6.79 7.00
N GLU A 718 -2.36 5.87 7.87
CA GLU A 718 -1.56 5.15 8.87
C GLU A 718 -2.00 3.69 9.06
N CYS A 719 -2.26 2.94 8.03
CA CYS A 719 -3.00 1.70 8.15
C CYS A 719 -2.20 0.39 8.08
N TYR A 720 -0.94 0.35 8.42
CA TYR A 720 -0.17 -0.90 8.47
C TYR A 720 -0.70 -1.91 9.51
N ARG A 721 -1.25 -1.41 10.62
CA ARG A 721 -1.94 -2.18 11.65
C ARG A 721 -3.17 -1.40 12.11
N ARG A 722 -4.34 -2.05 12.13
CA ARG A 722 -5.57 -1.45 12.64
C ARG A 722 -5.56 -1.39 14.17
N ASN A 723 -6.20 -0.38 14.70
CA ASN A 723 -6.55 -0.32 16.12
C ASN A 723 -7.75 -1.26 16.38
N GLU A 724 -7.84 -1.76 17.59
CA GLU A 724 -9.01 -2.50 18.08
C GLU A 724 -9.55 -1.75 19.30
N SER A 725 -10.80 -1.30 19.21
CA SER A 725 -11.48 -0.64 20.33
C SER A 725 -12.70 -1.43 20.78
N VAL A 726 -13.07 -1.27 22.04
CA VAL A 726 -14.33 -1.77 22.61
C VAL A 726 -15.04 -0.58 23.23
N VAL A 727 -15.98 -0.02 22.48
CA VAL A 727 -16.70 1.19 22.88
C VAL A 727 -18.22 0.99 22.82
N PRO A 728 -19.00 1.62 23.70
CA PRO A 728 -20.46 1.48 23.71
C PRO A 728 -21.14 1.82 22.39
N GLN A 729 -20.53 2.70 21.61
CA GLN A 729 -21.03 3.13 20.29
C GLN A 729 -21.15 1.95 19.30
N GLN A 730 -20.31 0.92 19.42
CA GLN A 730 -20.41 -0.28 18.59
C GLN A 730 -21.70 -1.06 18.87
N ALA A 731 -22.03 -1.28 20.15
CA ALA A 731 -23.29 -1.92 20.53
C ALA A 731 -24.50 -1.06 20.11
N LEU A 732 -24.43 0.27 20.30
CA LEU A 732 -25.49 1.17 19.86
C LEU A 732 -25.67 1.16 18.34
N ALA A 733 -24.60 1.03 17.56
CA ALA A 733 -24.67 0.91 16.09
C ALA A 733 -25.38 -0.40 15.68
N LEU A 734 -25.08 -1.52 16.34
CA LEU A 734 -25.75 -2.81 16.07
C LEU A 734 -27.23 -2.77 16.48
N THR A 735 -27.57 -2.03 17.53
CA THR A 735 -28.97 -1.90 17.98
C THR A 735 -29.78 -0.92 17.13
N ASN A 736 -29.20 0.24 16.76
CA ASN A 736 -29.96 1.36 16.25
C ASN A 736 -29.79 1.61 14.75
N SER A 737 -28.79 1.02 14.07
CA SER A 737 -28.61 1.27 12.64
C SER A 737 -29.74 0.64 11.81
N GLN A 738 -30.17 1.35 10.77
CA GLN A 738 -31.15 0.82 9.84
C GLN A 738 -30.65 -0.48 9.17
N LEU A 739 -29.36 -0.56 8.86
CA LEU A 739 -28.71 -1.76 8.29
C LEU A 739 -28.94 -2.98 9.18
N SER A 740 -28.69 -2.86 10.49
CA SER A 740 -28.82 -3.97 11.43
C SER A 740 -30.28 -4.42 11.57
N ARG A 741 -31.22 -3.46 11.67
CA ARG A 741 -32.66 -3.75 11.70
C ARG A 741 -33.13 -4.46 10.44
N ASP A 742 -32.82 -3.91 9.27
CA ASP A 742 -33.20 -4.51 7.98
C ASP A 742 -32.64 -5.92 7.81
N CYS A 743 -31.41 -6.16 8.30
CA CYS A 743 -30.81 -7.48 8.27
C CYS A 743 -31.48 -8.45 9.24
N ALA A 744 -31.82 -8.00 10.46
CA ALA A 744 -32.58 -8.81 11.43
C ALA A 744 -33.96 -9.19 10.89
N ASP A 745 -34.67 -8.24 10.26
CA ASP A 745 -35.99 -8.50 9.63
C ASP A 745 -35.89 -9.49 8.48
N ALA A 746 -34.88 -9.35 7.61
CA ALA A 746 -34.68 -10.28 6.50
C ALA A 746 -34.37 -11.71 7.01
N LEU A 747 -33.49 -11.81 8.02
CA LEU A 747 -33.15 -13.10 8.64
C LEU A 747 -34.34 -13.70 9.36
N ALA A 748 -35.15 -12.91 10.11
CA ALA A 748 -36.37 -13.32 10.76
C ALA A 748 -37.37 -13.92 9.77
N LYS A 749 -37.55 -13.31 8.61
CA LYS A 749 -38.40 -13.82 7.54
C LYS A 749 -37.92 -15.19 7.02
N ASN A 750 -36.62 -15.40 6.90
CA ASN A 750 -36.03 -16.67 6.45
C ASN A 750 -36.26 -17.79 7.47
N LEU A 751 -36.27 -17.48 8.77
CA LEU A 751 -36.44 -18.43 9.86
C LEU A 751 -37.91 -18.54 10.37
N SER A 752 -38.85 -17.78 9.83
CA SER A 752 -40.21 -17.60 10.34
C SER A 752 -41.07 -18.87 10.34
N LYS A 753 -40.67 -19.91 9.60
CA LYS A 753 -41.42 -21.17 9.50
C LYS A 753 -41.00 -22.24 10.52
N LEU A 754 -39.99 -21.95 11.31
CA LEU A 754 -39.46 -22.87 12.31
C LEU A 754 -40.30 -22.80 13.61
N ASP A 755 -40.41 -23.92 14.32
CA ASP A 755 -40.91 -23.91 15.70
C ASP A 755 -39.92 -23.13 16.58
N GLU A 756 -40.38 -22.71 17.75
CA GLU A 756 -39.64 -21.85 18.66
C GLU A 756 -38.26 -22.40 19.04
N ARG A 757 -38.19 -23.66 19.40
CA ARG A 757 -36.93 -24.29 19.82
C ARG A 757 -35.95 -24.35 18.66
N THR A 758 -36.38 -24.79 17.51
CA THR A 758 -35.59 -24.87 16.28
C THR A 758 -35.19 -23.45 15.82
N PHE A 759 -36.08 -22.46 15.97
CA PHE A 759 -35.77 -21.05 15.66
C PHE A 759 -34.62 -20.53 16.52
N VAL A 760 -34.64 -20.75 17.85
CA VAL A 760 -33.55 -20.34 18.75
C VAL A 760 -32.23 -21.03 18.32
N GLU A 761 -32.23 -22.34 18.12
CA GLU A 761 -31.03 -23.09 17.71
C GLU A 761 -30.46 -22.61 16.36
N GLN A 762 -31.31 -22.43 15.37
CA GLN A 762 -30.90 -21.97 14.04
C GLN A 762 -30.43 -20.49 14.05
N SER A 763 -31.02 -19.67 14.93
CA SER A 763 -30.57 -18.28 15.12
C SER A 763 -29.15 -18.22 15.70
N PHE A 764 -28.81 -19.03 16.68
CA PHE A 764 -27.44 -19.12 17.23
C PHE A 764 -26.45 -19.64 16.17
N LEU A 765 -26.81 -20.70 15.45
CA LEU A 765 -25.96 -21.22 14.36
C LEU A 765 -25.75 -20.18 13.27
N ALA A 766 -26.80 -19.47 12.86
CA ALA A 766 -26.69 -18.45 11.82
C ALA A 766 -25.84 -17.23 12.29
N VAL A 767 -26.17 -16.67 13.47
CA VAL A 767 -25.56 -15.41 13.91
C VAL A 767 -24.20 -15.63 14.58
N LEU A 768 -24.10 -16.63 15.47
CA LEU A 768 -22.89 -16.86 16.27
C LEU A 768 -22.02 -18.01 15.75
N GLY A 769 -22.52 -18.80 14.80
CA GLY A 769 -21.82 -19.96 14.22
C GLY A 769 -21.64 -21.14 15.18
N ARG A 770 -22.38 -21.18 16.26
CA ARG A 770 -22.37 -22.24 17.28
C ARG A 770 -23.77 -22.50 17.85
N PRO A 771 -24.04 -23.66 18.42
CA PRO A 771 -25.28 -23.87 19.15
C PRO A 771 -25.29 -23.08 20.49
N PRO A 772 -26.49 -22.80 21.06
CA PRO A 772 -26.60 -22.25 22.40
C PRO A 772 -26.17 -23.26 23.46
N THR A 773 -25.56 -22.81 24.57
CA THR A 773 -25.40 -23.64 25.76
C THR A 773 -26.78 -23.96 26.39
N PRO A 774 -26.89 -24.92 27.32
CA PRO A 774 -28.12 -25.14 28.01
C PRO A 774 -28.70 -23.89 28.69
N GLU A 775 -27.86 -23.11 29.35
CA GLU A 775 -28.20 -21.86 30.03
C GLU A 775 -28.62 -20.77 29.03
N GLU A 776 -27.86 -20.59 27.93
CA GLU A 776 -28.23 -19.67 26.87
C GLU A 776 -29.55 -20.04 26.20
N ARG A 777 -29.80 -21.31 25.99
CA ARG A 777 -31.07 -21.80 25.40
C ARG A 777 -32.26 -21.43 26.30
N GLN A 778 -32.15 -21.69 27.61
CA GLN A 778 -33.20 -21.36 28.54
C GLN A 778 -33.45 -19.84 28.57
N ALA A 779 -32.41 -19.05 28.77
CA ALA A 779 -32.51 -17.60 28.79
C ALA A 779 -33.04 -17.01 27.46
N SER A 780 -32.72 -17.65 26.34
CA SER A 780 -33.21 -17.26 25.02
C SER A 780 -34.68 -17.50 24.83
N VAL A 781 -35.20 -18.63 25.28
CA VAL A 781 -36.65 -18.94 25.25
C VAL A 781 -37.41 -17.96 26.15
N GLU A 782 -36.94 -17.73 27.37
CA GLU A 782 -37.55 -16.75 28.29
C GLU A 782 -37.54 -15.35 27.71
N GLY A 783 -36.41 -14.93 27.16
CA GLY A 783 -36.22 -13.62 26.48
C GLY A 783 -37.14 -13.49 25.25
N PHE A 784 -37.25 -14.53 24.44
CA PHE A 784 -38.14 -14.54 23.29
C PHE A 784 -39.61 -14.30 23.68
N HIS A 785 -40.08 -14.98 24.75
CA HIS A 785 -41.43 -14.75 25.29
C HIS A 785 -41.59 -13.32 25.84
N ALA A 786 -40.58 -12.78 26.55
CA ALA A 786 -40.58 -11.41 27.03
C ALA A 786 -40.66 -10.37 25.94
N LEU A 787 -40.13 -10.68 24.75
CA LEU A 787 -40.22 -9.85 23.53
C LEU A 787 -41.54 -10.06 22.75
N GLY A 788 -42.50 -10.77 23.33
CA GLY A 788 -43.81 -11.08 22.70
C GLY A 788 -43.70 -11.98 21.48
N GLY A 789 -42.70 -12.84 21.40
CA GLY A 789 -42.47 -13.73 20.26
C GLY A 789 -41.97 -12.99 18.98
N ASN A 790 -41.41 -11.79 19.14
CA ASN A 790 -40.93 -11.03 17.99
C ASN A 790 -39.56 -11.53 17.51
N LEU A 791 -39.57 -12.22 16.36
CA LEU A 791 -38.39 -12.84 15.73
C LEU A 791 -37.28 -11.82 15.43
N SER A 792 -37.64 -10.65 14.89
CA SER A 792 -36.67 -9.62 14.52
C SER A 792 -35.96 -9.01 15.74
N LEU A 793 -36.72 -8.72 16.82
CA LEU A 793 -36.14 -8.21 18.06
C LEU A 793 -35.21 -9.22 18.73
N PHE A 794 -35.57 -10.52 18.71
CA PHE A 794 -34.71 -11.56 19.22
C PHE A 794 -33.40 -11.65 18.44
N LEU A 795 -33.46 -11.66 17.10
CA LEU A 795 -32.26 -11.67 16.24
C LEU A 795 -31.41 -10.42 16.40
N GLN A 796 -32.03 -9.28 16.61
CA GLN A 796 -31.31 -8.02 16.88
C GLN A 796 -30.58 -8.08 18.24
N ALA A 797 -31.18 -8.66 19.26
CA ALA A 797 -30.52 -8.94 20.53
C ALA A 797 -29.33 -9.90 20.35
N LEU A 798 -29.48 -10.94 19.54
CA LEU A 798 -28.40 -11.89 19.26
C LEU A 798 -27.26 -11.29 18.41
N ILE A 799 -27.56 -10.39 17.49
CA ILE A 799 -26.54 -9.62 16.73
C ILE A 799 -25.70 -8.73 17.68
N ASN A 800 -26.27 -8.29 18.82
CA ASN A 800 -25.53 -7.55 19.85
C ASN A 800 -24.72 -8.46 20.81
N HIS A 801 -24.81 -9.77 20.66
CA HIS A 801 -24.01 -10.68 21.48
C HIS A 801 -22.51 -10.49 21.16
N ASN A 802 -21.66 -10.54 22.20
CA ASN A 802 -20.21 -10.32 22.03
C ASN A 802 -19.56 -11.32 21.04
N ASP A 803 -20.06 -12.55 20.96
CA ASP A 803 -19.56 -13.56 20.02
C ASP A 803 -19.85 -13.23 18.55
N PHE A 804 -20.84 -12.38 18.27
CA PHE A 804 -21.07 -11.93 16.90
C PHE A 804 -19.89 -11.13 16.34
N VAL A 805 -19.34 -10.23 17.14
CA VAL A 805 -18.22 -9.34 16.74
C VAL A 805 -16.84 -9.85 17.17
N THR A 806 -16.74 -11.09 17.66
CA THR A 806 -15.49 -11.68 18.15
C THR A 806 -15.17 -12.98 17.41
N LEU A 807 -13.94 -13.14 16.93
CA LEU A 807 -13.38 -14.40 16.46
C LEU A 807 -12.77 -15.11 17.68
N ARG A 808 -13.30 -16.29 17.99
CA ARG A 808 -12.84 -17.11 19.10
C ARG A 808 -12.11 -18.35 18.64
#